data_b2066c65657cbfa58b537f307e1f3411
#
_entry.id   b2066c65657cbfa58b537f307e1f3411
#
_cell.length_a   1.000
_cell.length_b   1.000
_cell.length_c   1.000
_cell.angle_alpha   90.00
_cell.angle_beta   90.00
_cell.angle_gamma   90.00
#
_symmetry.space_group_name_H-M   'P 1'
#
loop_
_entity.id
_entity.type
_entity.pdbx_description
1 polymer ?
#
loop_
_entity_poly.entity_id
_entity_poly.type
_entity_poly.pdbx_seq_one_letter_code
_entity_poly.pdbx_strand_id
1 'polypeptide(L)'
;MTRPPKIFAWTFASLVVLLAILVLIISFFDCNRIKPTLNAKVSEELHRPFAINGDLSVVWRRELDEGGWRAWVPWPHVVAQDLSLGNPDWSKQPQMVSLKRVELRISPLALLAQRVTIPRIDLTEPNADLQRLADGRANWTFKFDPKDPNAKPSSWVVDIGAIGFDKGHVTLDDQSLKTQLDLIIDPLGKPIPFSDIVGEKAAKTAQEKGAAPQDYAFSLKVKGQYHGQKLTGEGKIGGLLALQDSARPFPLQAQVKIADTSVELAGTLTDPLNLGALDLRLKLAGSSLGNLYPLTGVTLPDTPPYATDGHLIAKLHEPGGAVFHYEAFNGKIGESDIHGSLAYVASQPRPKLSGSLLSNQLLFTDLAPLIGADSNAKQKARGGESKQPADKVLPVEEFKTERWRDMDADVEFTGKRIVHSEKLPFNDLYTHLVLTDGVLSLEPLRFGVAGGKLDAQIRLNGRTEPLEGNAKLTGRGFKLKQLFPTFEPMKTSFGELNGDADISGHGNSVAKLLGTANGNLKMLINDGAISRELMELAGLNVGNYVVGKIFGDKEVKINCAAADFDIKTGLATTRLFVFDTENAIIYIDGTANMATEQLDLTITPESKGWRLISLRSPLYVRGKFIKPDAGVKAVPLLLRGAGMVALGVIAAPAAGLLALVAPSGGEPNQCAPLLEQMKAGKAPVTVKPTK
;
A
#
# COMPACT_ATOMS: atom_id res chain seq x y z
N MET A 1 -93.03 24.58 8.11
CA MET A 1 -92.09 24.27 9.14
C MET A 1 -91.53 22.84 8.98
N THR A 2 -90.41 22.72 8.49
CA THR A 2 -89.28 21.82 8.65
C THR A 2 -89.55 20.33 8.76
N ARG A 3 -89.53 19.65 7.63
CA ARG A 3 -89.29 18.22 7.55
C ARG A 3 -88.00 17.90 6.73
N PRO A 4 -86.78 18.41 7.14
CA PRO A 4 -85.56 17.94 6.53
C PRO A 4 -84.89 16.77 7.28
N PRO A 5 -85.10 16.43 8.55
CA PRO A 5 -84.24 15.42 9.23
C PRO A 5 -84.50 13.96 8.75
N LYS A 6 -85.71 13.67 8.25
CA LYS A 6 -86.00 12.28 7.81
C LYS A 6 -85.30 11.89 6.50
N ILE A 7 -85.18 12.79 5.54
CA ILE A 7 -84.50 12.52 4.27
C ILE A 7 -82.95 12.32 4.56
N PHE A 8 -82.35 13.16 5.43
CA PHE A 8 -80.96 13.05 5.79
C PHE A 8 -80.67 11.75 6.59
N ALA A 9 -81.62 11.34 7.48
CA ALA A 9 -81.51 10.06 8.19
C ALA A 9 -81.61 8.86 7.26
N TRP A 10 -82.50 8.89 6.26
CA TRP A 10 -82.63 7.82 5.26
C TRP A 10 -81.47 7.76 4.29
N THR A 11 -80.92 8.88 3.84
CA THR A 11 -79.75 8.91 2.99
C THR A 11 -78.48 8.45 3.76
N PHE A 12 -78.34 8.83 5.03
CA PHE A 12 -77.27 8.34 5.89
C PHE A 12 -77.42 6.83 6.15
N ALA A 13 -78.63 6.36 6.48
CA ALA A 13 -78.89 4.93 6.69
C ALA A 13 -78.64 4.10 5.41
N SER A 14 -79.06 4.59 4.24
CA SER A 14 -78.76 3.90 2.97
C SER A 14 -77.28 3.89 2.65
N LEU A 15 -76.53 4.95 2.95
CA LEU A 15 -75.07 5.00 2.76
C LEU A 15 -74.39 4.01 3.70
N VAL A 16 -74.79 3.91 4.96
CA VAL A 16 -74.26 2.94 5.95
C VAL A 16 -74.58 1.51 5.54
N VAL A 17 -75.78 1.24 5.04
CA VAL A 17 -76.17 -0.09 4.53
C VAL A 17 -75.36 -0.43 3.29
N LEU A 18 -75.16 0.52 2.33
CA LEU A 18 -74.38 0.32 1.14
C LEU A 18 -72.90 0.06 1.47
N LEU A 19 -72.36 0.77 2.45
CA LEU A 19 -71.00 0.56 2.96
C LEU A 19 -70.89 -0.80 3.67
N ALA A 20 -71.88 -1.21 4.45
CA ALA A 20 -71.93 -2.52 5.08
C ALA A 20 -72.00 -3.67 4.05
N ILE A 21 -72.81 -3.50 2.99
CA ILE A 21 -72.89 -4.46 1.89
C ILE A 21 -71.52 -4.51 1.14
N LEU A 22 -70.92 -3.39 0.90
CA LEU A 22 -69.57 -3.32 0.24
C LEU A 22 -68.55 -4.05 1.10
N VAL A 23 -68.51 -3.81 2.39
CA VAL A 23 -67.59 -4.50 3.35
C VAL A 23 -67.89 -6.00 3.39
N LEU A 24 -69.16 -6.39 3.39
CA LEU A 24 -69.56 -7.80 3.31
C LEU A 24 -69.08 -8.47 2.01
N ILE A 25 -69.31 -7.82 0.85
CA ILE A 25 -68.84 -8.32 -0.47
C ILE A 25 -67.35 -8.49 -0.45
N ILE A 26 -66.57 -7.48 0.02
CA ILE A 26 -65.11 -7.55 0.09
C ILE A 26 -64.65 -8.62 1.10
N SER A 27 -65.34 -8.79 2.24
CA SER A 27 -64.99 -9.77 3.28
C SER A 27 -65.24 -11.23 2.85
N PHE A 28 -66.23 -11.48 2.00
CA PHE A 28 -66.51 -12.80 1.45
C PHE A 28 -65.95 -13.03 0.02
N PHE A 29 -65.24 -12.04 -0.52
CA PHE A 29 -64.64 -12.18 -1.83
C PHE A 29 -63.43 -13.12 -1.78
N ASP A 30 -63.44 -14.19 -2.50
CA ASP A 30 -62.32 -15.12 -2.69
C ASP A 30 -61.25 -14.49 -3.56
N CYS A 31 -60.21 -13.88 -2.90
CA CYS A 31 -59.11 -13.22 -3.58
C CYS A 31 -58.27 -14.17 -4.46
N ASN A 32 -58.37 -15.48 -4.24
CA ASN A 32 -57.67 -16.45 -5.09
C ASN A 32 -58.16 -16.46 -6.53
N ARG A 33 -59.42 -16.00 -6.79
CA ARG A 33 -59.96 -15.87 -8.15
C ARG A 33 -59.25 -14.83 -9.01
N ILE A 34 -58.65 -13.80 -8.39
CA ILE A 34 -57.88 -12.77 -9.12
C ILE A 34 -56.43 -13.13 -9.28
N LYS A 35 -55.90 -14.14 -8.57
CA LYS A 35 -54.50 -14.56 -8.67
C LYS A 35 -54.01 -14.78 -10.10
N PRO A 36 -54.71 -15.53 -10.98
CA PRO A 36 -54.22 -15.76 -12.36
C PRO A 36 -54.02 -14.45 -13.12
N THR A 37 -54.98 -13.54 -13.00
CA THR A 37 -54.92 -12.23 -13.68
C THR A 37 -53.80 -11.35 -13.11
N LEU A 38 -53.60 -11.36 -11.79
CA LEU A 38 -52.51 -10.64 -11.12
C LEU A 38 -51.17 -11.19 -11.54
N ASN A 39 -51.00 -12.52 -11.49
CA ASN A 39 -49.77 -13.18 -11.90
C ASN A 39 -49.41 -12.85 -13.35
N ALA A 40 -50.42 -12.92 -14.26
CA ALA A 40 -50.21 -12.62 -15.68
C ALA A 40 -49.76 -11.16 -15.89
N LYS A 41 -50.48 -10.18 -15.28
CA LYS A 41 -50.15 -8.77 -15.42
C LYS A 41 -48.79 -8.41 -14.87
N VAL A 42 -48.43 -8.92 -13.66
CA VAL A 42 -47.11 -8.68 -13.04
C VAL A 42 -46.00 -9.34 -13.88
N SER A 43 -46.27 -10.54 -14.43
CA SER A 43 -45.32 -11.21 -15.31
C SER A 43 -45.09 -10.45 -16.62
N GLU A 44 -46.14 -9.88 -17.18
CA GLU A 44 -46.08 -9.05 -18.40
C GLU A 44 -45.26 -7.76 -18.16
N GLU A 45 -45.57 -7.02 -17.09
CA GLU A 45 -44.87 -5.77 -16.74
C GLU A 45 -43.39 -5.97 -16.40
N LEU A 46 -43.06 -7.06 -15.70
CA LEU A 46 -41.66 -7.37 -15.30
C LEU A 46 -40.90 -8.16 -16.37
N HIS A 47 -41.56 -8.62 -17.41
CA HIS A 47 -41.04 -9.55 -18.44
C HIS A 47 -40.35 -10.77 -17.76
N ARG A 48 -40.95 -11.26 -16.67
CA ARG A 48 -40.45 -12.38 -15.83
C ARG A 48 -41.61 -13.18 -15.28
N PRO A 49 -41.48 -14.49 -15.18
CA PRO A 49 -42.48 -15.31 -14.53
C PRO A 49 -42.70 -14.87 -13.08
N PHE A 50 -43.86 -14.36 -12.77
CA PHE A 50 -44.29 -14.04 -11.41
C PHE A 50 -45.42 -14.95 -11.01
N ALA A 51 -45.40 -15.48 -9.79
CA ALA A 51 -46.48 -16.31 -9.29
C ALA A 51 -46.69 -16.13 -7.77
N ILE A 52 -47.96 -16.08 -7.38
CA ILE A 52 -48.42 -16.31 -6.02
C ILE A 52 -48.88 -17.75 -5.97
N ASN A 53 -48.05 -18.65 -5.45
CA ASN A 53 -48.33 -20.10 -5.43
C ASN A 53 -49.21 -20.50 -4.26
N GLY A 54 -49.10 -19.81 -3.13
CA GLY A 54 -49.92 -20.04 -1.94
C GLY A 54 -51.21 -19.24 -1.94
N ASP A 55 -51.78 -19.00 -0.78
CA ASP A 55 -53.04 -18.33 -0.58
C ASP A 55 -52.94 -16.81 -0.72
N LEU A 56 -53.95 -16.18 -1.33
CA LEU A 56 -54.12 -14.74 -1.39
C LEU A 56 -55.41 -14.38 -0.66
N SER A 57 -55.24 -13.65 0.46
CA SER A 57 -56.38 -13.31 1.35
C SER A 57 -56.30 -11.86 1.82
N VAL A 58 -57.46 -11.35 2.25
CA VAL A 58 -57.58 -10.04 2.90
C VAL A 58 -58.12 -10.27 4.31
N VAL A 59 -57.32 -9.88 5.27
CA VAL A 59 -57.69 -9.98 6.71
C VAL A 59 -57.93 -8.58 7.23
N TRP A 60 -59.12 -8.36 7.82
CA TRP A 60 -59.46 -7.08 8.42
C TRP A 60 -59.06 -7.02 9.87
N ARG A 61 -58.14 -6.06 10.22
CA ARG A 61 -57.66 -5.86 11.59
C ARG A 61 -57.77 -4.41 12.00
N ARG A 62 -57.98 -4.16 13.30
CA ARG A 62 -57.92 -2.79 13.84
C ARG A 62 -56.47 -2.41 14.13
N GLU A 63 -56.09 -1.21 13.67
CA GLU A 63 -54.79 -0.63 13.98
C GLU A 63 -54.89 0.20 15.26
N LEU A 64 -54.42 -0.34 16.39
CA LEU A 64 -54.48 0.32 17.68
C LEU A 64 -53.56 1.52 17.82
N ASP A 65 -52.58 1.61 16.93
CA ASP A 65 -51.58 2.71 16.85
C ASP A 65 -52.18 3.98 16.26
N GLU A 66 -53.32 3.88 15.57
CA GLU A 66 -54.07 5.02 15.06
C GLU A 66 -54.86 5.65 16.25
N GLY A 67 -54.60 6.91 16.56
CA GLY A 67 -55.28 7.60 17.66
C GLY A 67 -56.75 7.96 17.38
N GLY A 68 -57.58 8.03 18.47
CA GLY A 68 -58.94 8.51 18.40
C GLY A 68 -59.94 7.59 17.65
N TRP A 69 -60.90 8.15 16.90
CA TRP A 69 -61.91 7.37 16.20
C TRP A 69 -61.37 6.50 15.05
N ARG A 70 -60.20 6.84 14.54
CA ARG A 70 -59.54 6.09 13.46
C ARG A 70 -59.13 4.69 13.89
N ALA A 71 -58.80 4.45 15.15
CA ALA A 71 -58.54 3.13 15.71
C ALA A 71 -59.70 2.14 15.61
N TRP A 72 -60.95 2.65 15.40
CA TRP A 72 -62.13 1.81 15.23
C TRP A 72 -62.38 1.38 13.78
N VAL A 73 -61.70 2.01 12.82
CA VAL A 73 -61.79 1.65 11.37
C VAL A 73 -60.93 0.41 11.12
N PRO A 74 -61.50 -0.73 10.73
CA PRO A 74 -60.68 -1.90 10.39
C PRO A 74 -59.89 -1.66 9.09
N TRP A 75 -58.64 -2.01 9.14
CA TRP A 75 -57.73 -1.91 7.96
C TRP A 75 -57.66 -3.24 7.21
N PRO A 76 -57.69 -3.24 5.87
CA PRO A 76 -57.38 -4.42 5.07
C PRO A 76 -55.90 -4.74 5.09
N HIS A 77 -55.58 -5.93 5.52
CA HIS A 77 -54.28 -6.56 5.43
C HIS A 77 -54.31 -7.55 4.27
N VAL A 78 -53.68 -7.20 3.18
CA VAL A 78 -53.55 -8.12 2.01
C VAL A 78 -52.37 -9.04 2.33
N VAL A 79 -52.64 -10.33 2.40
CA VAL A 79 -51.67 -11.38 2.71
C VAL A 79 -51.54 -12.30 1.48
N ALA A 80 -50.35 -12.39 0.93
CA ALA A 80 -50.02 -13.34 -0.12
C ALA A 80 -48.94 -14.31 0.39
N GLN A 81 -49.09 -15.60 0.08
CA GLN A 81 -48.18 -16.65 0.48
C GLN A 81 -47.46 -17.27 -0.72
N ASP A 82 -46.22 -17.75 -0.49
CA ASP A 82 -45.37 -18.44 -1.46
C ASP A 82 -45.26 -17.70 -2.80
N LEU A 83 -44.76 -16.46 -2.72
CA LEU A 83 -44.49 -15.65 -3.90
C LEU A 83 -43.16 -16.02 -4.53
N SER A 84 -43.12 -16.05 -5.86
CA SER A 84 -41.89 -16.29 -6.60
C SER A 84 -41.80 -15.35 -7.80
N LEU A 85 -40.60 -14.87 -8.06
CA LEU A 85 -40.20 -14.15 -9.27
C LEU A 85 -39.14 -14.96 -10.00
N GLY A 86 -39.39 -15.33 -11.22
CA GLY A 86 -38.51 -16.15 -12.03
C GLY A 86 -37.28 -15.39 -12.52
N ASN A 87 -36.26 -16.16 -12.83
CA ASN A 87 -35.04 -15.70 -13.48
C ASN A 87 -35.27 -15.53 -15.00
N PRO A 88 -34.39 -14.81 -15.71
CA PRO A 88 -34.33 -14.85 -17.17
C PRO A 88 -33.87 -16.23 -17.65
N ASP A 89 -34.22 -16.56 -18.91
CA ASP A 89 -33.97 -17.85 -19.55
C ASP A 89 -32.49 -18.29 -19.55
N TRP A 90 -31.56 -17.34 -19.45
CA TRP A 90 -30.12 -17.60 -19.41
C TRP A 90 -29.60 -18.07 -18.04
N SER A 91 -30.39 -17.87 -16.97
CA SER A 91 -30.00 -18.31 -15.62
C SER A 91 -30.23 -19.80 -15.43
N LYS A 92 -29.34 -20.45 -14.66
CA LYS A 92 -29.48 -21.85 -14.27
C LYS A 92 -30.48 -22.06 -13.13
N GLN A 93 -30.67 -21.03 -12.31
CA GLN A 93 -31.62 -21.07 -11.20
C GLN A 93 -33.02 -20.65 -11.70
N PRO A 94 -34.09 -21.38 -11.34
CA PRO A 94 -35.41 -21.07 -11.84
C PRO A 94 -36.00 -19.79 -11.23
N GLN A 95 -35.65 -19.47 -10.00
CA GLN A 95 -36.20 -18.34 -9.25
C GLN A 95 -35.10 -17.35 -8.89
N MET A 96 -35.38 -16.06 -9.13
CA MET A 96 -34.56 -14.94 -8.69
C MET A 96 -34.93 -14.50 -7.27
N VAL A 97 -36.23 -14.40 -6.97
CA VAL A 97 -36.73 -14.01 -5.65
C VAL A 97 -37.82 -15.00 -5.23
N SER A 98 -37.78 -15.39 -3.97
CA SER A 98 -38.85 -16.13 -3.30
C SER A 98 -39.18 -15.51 -1.94
N LEU A 99 -40.44 -15.50 -1.59
CA LEU A 99 -40.98 -14.91 -0.37
C LEU A 99 -42.04 -15.89 0.19
N LYS A 100 -41.87 -16.33 1.42
CA LYS A 100 -42.84 -17.21 2.07
C LYS A 100 -44.17 -16.48 2.31
N ARG A 101 -44.11 -15.21 2.68
CA ARG A 101 -45.29 -14.40 2.95
C ARG A 101 -44.98 -12.91 2.75
N VAL A 102 -45.95 -12.21 2.20
CA VAL A 102 -46.00 -10.75 2.14
C VAL A 102 -47.30 -10.29 2.79
N GLU A 103 -47.22 -9.33 3.68
CA GLU A 103 -48.39 -8.68 4.29
C GLU A 103 -48.31 -7.18 4.02
N LEU A 104 -49.34 -6.65 3.36
CA LEU A 104 -49.46 -5.24 3.03
C LEU A 104 -50.61 -4.65 3.86
N ARG A 105 -50.32 -3.61 4.63
CA ARG A 105 -51.35 -2.86 5.36
C ARG A 105 -51.75 -1.68 4.51
N ILE A 106 -53.05 -1.54 4.17
CA ILE A 106 -53.54 -0.47 3.31
C ILE A 106 -54.46 0.46 4.13
N SER A 107 -54.22 1.78 4.09
CA SER A 107 -55.06 2.75 4.76
C SER A 107 -56.36 2.92 4.01
N PRO A 108 -57.54 2.52 4.56
CA PRO A 108 -58.80 2.61 3.86
C PRO A 108 -59.25 4.06 3.66
N LEU A 109 -58.92 4.97 4.57
CA LEU A 109 -59.28 6.39 4.48
C LEU A 109 -58.51 7.12 3.39
N ALA A 110 -57.28 6.71 3.12
CA ALA A 110 -56.45 7.29 2.04
C ALA A 110 -57.01 6.94 0.65
N LEU A 111 -57.60 5.76 0.49
CA LEU A 111 -58.22 5.33 -0.77
C LEU A 111 -59.39 6.27 -1.20
N LEU A 112 -60.10 6.85 -0.28
CA LEU A 112 -61.15 7.84 -0.55
C LEU A 112 -60.59 9.13 -1.19
N ALA A 113 -59.31 9.42 -0.94
CA ALA A 113 -58.58 10.55 -1.48
C ALA A 113 -57.73 10.16 -2.73
N GLN A 114 -58.01 9.02 -3.37
CA GLN A 114 -57.23 8.45 -4.49
C GLN A 114 -55.74 8.24 -4.17
N ARG A 115 -55.44 7.93 -2.86
CA ARG A 115 -54.08 7.63 -2.41
C ARG A 115 -54.05 6.20 -1.88
N VAL A 116 -53.08 5.42 -2.35
CA VAL A 116 -52.80 4.09 -1.83
C VAL A 116 -51.65 4.26 -0.79
N THR A 117 -52.04 4.46 0.46
CA THR A 117 -51.03 4.57 1.54
C THR A 117 -50.87 3.20 2.18
N ILE A 118 -49.65 2.67 2.09
CA ILE A 118 -49.22 1.41 2.65
C ILE A 118 -48.19 1.72 3.76
N PRO A 119 -48.63 1.92 5.01
CA PRO A 119 -47.72 2.34 6.10
C PRO A 119 -46.60 1.31 6.35
N ARG A 120 -46.89 0.03 6.10
CA ARG A 120 -45.94 -1.04 6.31
C ARG A 120 -46.15 -2.24 5.37
N ILE A 121 -45.06 -2.73 4.84
CA ILE A 121 -44.97 -4.02 4.13
C ILE A 121 -44.13 -4.95 5.00
N ASP A 122 -44.66 -6.10 5.40
CA ASP A 122 -43.93 -7.12 6.15
C ASP A 122 -43.66 -8.32 5.23
N LEU A 123 -42.38 -8.66 5.09
CA LEU A 123 -41.88 -9.78 4.30
C LEU A 123 -41.37 -10.89 5.21
N THR A 124 -41.80 -12.14 4.98
CA THR A 124 -41.35 -13.31 5.75
C THR A 124 -40.43 -14.15 4.88
N GLU A 125 -39.24 -14.46 5.39
CA GLU A 125 -38.21 -15.27 4.74
C GLU A 125 -37.94 -14.84 3.30
N PRO A 126 -37.58 -13.56 3.03
CA PRO A 126 -37.20 -13.16 1.68
C PRO A 126 -35.86 -13.80 1.28
N ASN A 127 -35.85 -14.49 0.12
CA ASN A 127 -34.66 -15.03 -0.48
C ASN A 127 -34.45 -14.40 -1.87
N ALA A 128 -33.23 -13.97 -2.16
CA ALA A 128 -32.85 -13.46 -3.48
C ALA A 128 -31.59 -14.14 -4.00
N ASP A 129 -31.64 -14.62 -5.24
CA ASP A 129 -30.51 -15.16 -5.98
C ASP A 129 -30.10 -14.19 -7.07
N LEU A 130 -28.99 -13.49 -6.87
CA LEU A 130 -28.46 -12.47 -7.75
C LEU A 130 -27.34 -13.04 -8.60
N GLN A 131 -27.44 -12.92 -9.93
CA GLN A 131 -26.47 -13.48 -10.85
C GLN A 131 -26.03 -12.42 -11.87
N ARG A 132 -24.71 -12.29 -12.07
CA ARG A 132 -24.12 -11.50 -13.16
C ARG A 132 -23.19 -12.40 -13.97
N LEU A 133 -23.39 -12.43 -15.28
CA LEU A 133 -22.51 -13.17 -16.20
C LEU A 133 -21.25 -12.37 -16.52
N ALA A 134 -20.27 -13.05 -17.11
CA ALA A 134 -19.00 -12.43 -17.52
C ALA A 134 -19.18 -11.33 -18.61
N ASP A 135 -20.25 -11.39 -19.38
CA ASP A 135 -20.63 -10.39 -20.39
C ASP A 135 -21.35 -9.16 -19.81
N GLY A 136 -21.53 -9.10 -18.48
CA GLY A 136 -22.16 -8.00 -17.75
C GLY A 136 -23.68 -8.10 -17.62
N ARG A 137 -24.36 -9.06 -18.24
CA ARG A 137 -25.80 -9.27 -18.05
C ARG A 137 -26.09 -9.68 -16.61
N ALA A 138 -27.02 -8.97 -15.96
CA ALA A 138 -27.44 -9.25 -14.59
C ALA A 138 -28.93 -9.62 -14.52
N ASN A 139 -29.29 -10.58 -13.66
CA ASN A 139 -30.67 -11.02 -13.52
C ASN A 139 -31.56 -10.01 -12.80
N TRP A 140 -31.00 -9.03 -12.11
CA TRP A 140 -31.74 -7.92 -11.47
C TRP A 140 -31.96 -6.71 -12.40
N THR A 141 -31.53 -6.79 -13.66
CA THR A 141 -31.82 -5.75 -14.65
C THR A 141 -33.17 -6.02 -15.29
N PHE A 142 -34.15 -5.15 -15.04
CA PHE A 142 -35.48 -5.22 -15.62
C PHE A 142 -35.57 -4.26 -16.82
N LYS A 143 -36.27 -4.73 -17.89
CA LYS A 143 -36.62 -3.90 -19.01
C LYS A 143 -38.10 -3.57 -18.86
N PHE A 144 -38.42 -2.31 -18.67
CA PHE A 144 -39.78 -1.82 -18.66
C PHE A 144 -40.10 -1.25 -20.02
N ASP A 145 -41.33 -1.48 -20.50
CA ASP A 145 -41.76 -0.85 -21.74
C ASP A 145 -41.79 0.67 -21.59
N PRO A 146 -41.40 1.43 -22.63
CA PRO A 146 -41.45 2.89 -22.57
C PRO A 146 -42.89 3.33 -22.26
N LYS A 147 -43.09 4.13 -21.22
CA LYS A 147 -44.38 4.73 -20.93
C LYS A 147 -44.80 5.56 -22.14
N ASP A 148 -46.05 5.38 -22.61
CA ASP A 148 -46.62 6.24 -23.65
C ASP A 148 -46.51 7.71 -23.23
N PRO A 149 -45.77 8.55 -23.99
CA PRO A 149 -45.59 9.97 -23.67
C PRO A 149 -46.94 10.72 -23.55
N ASN A 150 -48.01 10.19 -24.16
CA ASN A 150 -49.35 10.76 -24.17
C ASN A 150 -50.28 10.17 -23.07
N ALA A 151 -49.81 9.19 -22.29
CA ALA A 151 -50.60 8.64 -21.21
C ALA A 151 -50.85 9.69 -20.13
N LYS A 152 -52.12 9.93 -19.81
CA LYS A 152 -52.51 10.83 -18.72
C LYS A 152 -51.87 10.31 -17.41
N PRO A 153 -51.20 11.17 -16.59
CA PRO A 153 -50.70 10.78 -15.31
C PRO A 153 -51.79 10.10 -14.48
N SER A 154 -51.48 8.99 -13.84
CA SER A 154 -52.41 8.35 -12.91
C SER A 154 -52.80 9.35 -11.81
N SER A 155 -54.09 9.50 -11.56
CA SER A 155 -54.59 10.28 -10.43
C SER A 155 -54.31 9.63 -9.08
N TRP A 156 -53.85 8.37 -9.10
CA TRP A 156 -53.55 7.62 -7.89
C TRP A 156 -52.08 7.81 -7.50
N VAL A 157 -51.85 8.19 -6.23
CA VAL A 157 -50.55 8.32 -5.62
C VAL A 157 -50.33 7.11 -4.71
N VAL A 158 -49.22 6.41 -4.87
CA VAL A 158 -48.83 5.31 -4.00
C VAL A 158 -47.76 5.82 -3.01
N ASP A 159 -48.02 5.62 -1.73
CA ASP A 159 -47.12 6.03 -0.62
C ASP A 159 -46.82 4.81 0.26
N ILE A 160 -45.52 4.46 0.42
CA ILE A 160 -45.05 3.32 1.18
C ILE A 160 -44.25 3.85 2.38
N GLY A 161 -44.69 3.56 3.62
CA GLY A 161 -44.10 4.08 4.83
C GLY A 161 -42.89 3.29 5.33
N ALA A 162 -42.98 1.98 5.42
CA ALA A 162 -41.89 1.11 5.89
C ALA A 162 -41.91 -0.27 5.22
N ILE A 163 -40.73 -0.87 5.06
CA ILE A 163 -40.60 -2.28 4.70
C ILE A 163 -39.85 -2.97 5.85
N GLY A 164 -40.51 -3.94 6.46
CA GLY A 164 -39.96 -4.83 7.46
C GLY A 164 -39.81 -6.24 6.90
N PHE A 165 -38.82 -6.98 7.39
CA PHE A 165 -38.73 -8.41 7.14
C PHE A 165 -38.10 -9.12 8.35
N ASP A 166 -38.39 -10.40 8.50
CA ASP A 166 -37.64 -11.30 9.33
C ASP A 166 -36.61 -11.99 8.42
N LYS A 167 -35.45 -12.24 8.88
CA LYS A 167 -34.35 -13.01 8.30
C LYS A 167 -34.35 -13.12 6.73
N GLY A 168 -33.69 -12.15 6.12
CA GLY A 168 -33.46 -12.18 4.66
C GLY A 168 -32.22 -13.02 4.31
N HIS A 169 -32.25 -13.69 3.17
CA HIS A 169 -31.11 -14.40 2.60
C HIS A 169 -30.86 -13.94 1.18
N VAL A 170 -29.62 -13.58 0.84
CA VAL A 170 -29.22 -13.13 -0.49
C VAL A 170 -27.97 -13.88 -0.92
N THR A 171 -28.04 -14.55 -2.06
CA THR A 171 -26.87 -15.09 -2.73
C THR A 171 -26.49 -14.20 -3.90
N LEU A 172 -25.19 -14.02 -4.12
CA LEU A 172 -24.62 -13.30 -5.27
C LEU A 172 -23.59 -14.18 -5.95
N ASP A 173 -23.76 -14.43 -7.26
CA ASP A 173 -22.77 -15.05 -8.14
C ASP A 173 -22.42 -14.05 -9.27
N ASP A 174 -21.31 -13.34 -9.11
CA ASP A 174 -20.81 -12.37 -10.07
C ASP A 174 -19.57 -12.93 -10.78
N GLN A 175 -19.76 -13.44 -11.99
CA GLN A 175 -18.69 -14.03 -12.79
C GLN A 175 -17.69 -12.97 -13.30
N SER A 176 -18.14 -11.74 -13.52
CA SER A 176 -17.28 -10.66 -14.00
C SER A 176 -16.24 -10.26 -12.95
N LEU A 177 -16.61 -10.27 -11.67
CA LEU A 177 -15.76 -9.98 -10.53
C LEU A 177 -15.20 -11.25 -9.86
N LYS A 178 -15.51 -12.45 -10.37
CA LYS A 178 -15.15 -13.74 -9.72
C LYS A 178 -15.54 -13.74 -8.23
N THR A 179 -16.76 -13.29 -7.95
CA THR A 179 -17.27 -13.03 -6.61
C THR A 179 -18.50 -13.89 -6.33
N GLN A 180 -18.47 -14.62 -5.22
CA GLN A 180 -19.59 -15.45 -4.75
C GLN A 180 -19.82 -15.12 -3.28
N LEU A 181 -20.99 -14.60 -2.96
CA LEU A 181 -21.36 -14.19 -1.62
C LEU A 181 -22.67 -14.83 -1.18
N ASP A 182 -22.73 -15.15 0.10
CA ASP A 182 -23.90 -15.61 0.83
C ASP A 182 -24.12 -14.62 1.98
N LEU A 183 -25.22 -13.87 1.94
CA LEU A 183 -25.55 -12.81 2.88
C LEU A 183 -26.81 -13.18 3.67
N ILE A 184 -26.74 -13.04 4.99
CA ILE A 184 -27.87 -13.11 5.89
C ILE A 184 -28.14 -11.70 6.42
N ILE A 185 -29.40 -11.27 6.33
CA ILE A 185 -29.85 -9.95 6.74
C ILE A 185 -30.90 -10.11 7.80
N ASP A 186 -30.62 -9.62 9.01
CA ASP A 186 -31.54 -9.67 10.15
C ASP A 186 -31.90 -8.27 10.62
N PRO A 187 -33.15 -8.00 11.01
CA PRO A 187 -33.54 -6.73 11.62
C PRO A 187 -32.90 -6.58 13.00
N LEU A 188 -32.46 -5.37 13.34
CA LEU A 188 -31.86 -5.07 14.65
C LEU A 188 -32.88 -5.01 15.80
N GLY A 189 -34.17 -5.07 15.48
CA GLY A 189 -35.28 -4.88 16.45
C GLY A 189 -35.47 -3.42 16.83
N LYS A 190 -34.51 -2.82 17.55
CA LYS A 190 -34.46 -1.36 17.76
C LYS A 190 -33.39 -0.76 16.86
N PRO A 191 -33.70 0.29 16.07
CA PRO A 191 -32.72 1.00 15.29
C PRO A 191 -31.58 1.54 16.18
N ILE A 192 -30.35 1.50 15.67
CA ILE A 192 -29.16 2.05 16.34
C ILE A 192 -28.87 3.40 15.71
N PRO A 193 -28.78 4.49 16.50
CA PRO A 193 -28.45 5.81 16.00
C PRO A 193 -27.11 5.83 15.25
N PHE A 194 -27.05 6.58 14.16
CA PHE A 194 -25.83 6.71 13.35
C PHE A 194 -24.65 7.22 14.19
N SER A 195 -24.90 8.19 15.10
CA SER A 195 -23.92 8.74 16.03
C SER A 195 -23.26 7.71 16.95
N ASP A 196 -23.97 6.66 17.32
CA ASP A 196 -23.47 5.64 18.27
C ASP A 196 -22.38 4.77 17.64
N ILE A 197 -22.35 4.70 16.30
CA ILE A 197 -21.34 3.92 15.56
C ILE A 197 -20.20 4.81 15.06
N VAL A 198 -20.49 5.96 14.47
CA VAL A 198 -19.46 6.84 13.90
C VAL A 198 -18.92 7.88 14.87
N GLY A 199 -19.61 8.10 15.99
CA GLY A 199 -19.31 9.12 17.00
C GLY A 199 -19.97 10.48 16.70
N GLU A 200 -20.23 11.27 17.75
CA GLU A 200 -20.97 12.55 17.64
C GLU A 200 -20.32 13.58 16.69
N LYS A 201 -18.99 13.67 16.69
CA LYS A 201 -18.28 14.63 15.83
C LYS A 201 -18.49 14.33 14.36
N ALA A 202 -18.36 13.06 13.96
CA ALA A 202 -18.56 12.62 12.58
C ALA A 202 -20.03 12.74 12.16
N ALA A 203 -20.97 12.44 13.07
CA ALA A 203 -22.39 12.59 12.82
C ALA A 203 -22.79 14.06 12.60
N LYS A 204 -22.28 15.01 13.40
CA LYS A 204 -22.49 16.45 13.20
C LYS A 204 -21.94 16.93 11.86
N THR A 205 -20.73 16.50 11.50
CA THR A 205 -20.13 16.87 10.19
C THR A 205 -20.96 16.33 9.01
N ALA A 206 -21.48 15.12 9.12
CA ALA A 206 -22.38 14.55 8.11
C ALA A 206 -23.70 15.34 7.99
N GLN A 207 -24.26 15.76 9.14
CA GLN A 207 -25.46 16.58 9.19
C GLN A 207 -25.26 17.98 8.58
N GLU A 208 -24.10 18.60 8.81
CA GLU A 208 -23.74 19.91 8.25
C GLU A 208 -23.56 19.89 6.74
N LYS A 209 -23.14 18.75 6.19
CA LYS A 209 -22.94 18.56 4.74
C LYS A 209 -24.21 18.22 3.95
N GLY A 210 -25.31 17.91 4.62
CA GLY A 210 -26.56 17.54 3.98
C GLY A 210 -27.66 17.06 4.92
N ALA A 211 -28.60 16.25 4.42
CA ALA A 211 -29.63 15.66 5.24
C ALA A 211 -29.02 14.67 6.27
N ALA A 212 -29.55 14.66 7.48
CA ALA A 212 -29.08 13.75 8.53
C ALA A 212 -29.16 12.28 8.06
N PRO A 213 -28.10 11.48 8.26
CA PRO A 213 -28.15 10.05 7.99
C PRO A 213 -29.23 9.37 8.83
N GLN A 214 -29.79 8.30 8.27
CA GLN A 214 -30.76 7.48 9.00
C GLN A 214 -30.07 6.56 10.02
N ASP A 215 -30.89 6.01 10.94
CA ASP A 215 -30.42 5.00 11.88
C ASP A 215 -30.14 3.66 11.18
N TYR A 216 -29.25 2.86 11.75
CA TYR A 216 -29.04 1.47 11.32
C TYR A 216 -30.26 0.63 11.71
N ALA A 217 -30.81 -0.09 10.76
CA ALA A 217 -32.03 -0.90 10.94
C ALA A 217 -31.76 -2.41 10.80
N PHE A 218 -30.74 -2.81 10.08
CA PHE A 218 -30.43 -4.20 9.79
C PHE A 218 -28.96 -4.55 10.08
N SER A 219 -28.75 -5.80 10.52
CA SER A 219 -27.45 -6.44 10.59
C SER A 219 -27.24 -7.31 9.37
N LEU A 220 -25.99 -7.41 8.92
CA LEU A 220 -25.53 -8.23 7.81
C LEU A 220 -24.48 -9.22 8.28
N LYS A 221 -24.55 -10.45 7.79
CA LYS A 221 -23.45 -11.42 7.85
C LYS A 221 -23.16 -11.90 6.46
N VAL A 222 -21.88 -11.90 6.07
CA VAL A 222 -21.44 -12.30 4.74
C VAL A 222 -20.35 -13.34 4.82
N LYS A 223 -20.43 -14.35 3.95
CA LYS A 223 -19.37 -15.33 3.71
C LYS A 223 -19.29 -15.62 2.23
N GLY A 224 -18.12 -16.02 1.76
CA GLY A 224 -17.94 -16.36 0.36
C GLY A 224 -16.54 -16.10 -0.15
N GLN A 225 -16.47 -15.61 -1.39
CA GLN A 225 -15.22 -15.26 -2.08
C GLN A 225 -15.39 -13.94 -2.81
N TYR A 226 -14.32 -13.12 -2.80
CA TYR A 226 -14.22 -11.89 -3.57
C TYR A 226 -12.93 -11.93 -4.39
N HIS A 227 -13.01 -11.76 -5.71
CA HIS A 227 -11.91 -11.98 -6.64
C HIS A 227 -11.18 -13.31 -6.42
N GLY A 228 -11.92 -14.36 -6.05
CA GLY A 228 -11.39 -15.69 -5.73
C GLY A 228 -10.72 -15.82 -4.35
N GLN A 229 -10.68 -14.75 -3.56
CA GLN A 229 -10.14 -14.77 -2.19
C GLN A 229 -11.26 -14.97 -1.18
N LYS A 230 -11.02 -15.83 -0.17
CA LYS A 230 -12.01 -16.10 0.89
C LYS A 230 -12.38 -14.83 1.61
N LEU A 231 -13.70 -14.60 1.75
CA LEU A 231 -14.29 -13.45 2.42
C LEU A 231 -15.22 -13.90 3.53
N THR A 232 -15.12 -13.25 4.69
CA THR A 232 -16.09 -13.32 5.78
C THR A 232 -16.26 -11.95 6.40
N GLY A 233 -17.46 -11.61 6.84
CA GLY A 233 -17.67 -10.31 7.46
C GLY A 233 -19.05 -10.17 8.09
N GLU A 234 -19.20 -9.05 8.78
CA GLU A 234 -20.47 -8.62 9.36
C GLU A 234 -20.60 -7.10 9.22
N GLY A 235 -21.81 -6.60 9.32
CA GLY A 235 -22.07 -5.18 9.15
C GLY A 235 -23.45 -4.78 9.63
N LYS A 236 -23.73 -3.48 9.47
CA LYS A 236 -25.03 -2.87 9.73
C LYS A 236 -25.34 -1.87 8.63
N ILE A 237 -26.61 -1.80 8.26
CA ILE A 237 -27.13 -0.87 7.24
C ILE A 237 -28.42 -0.20 7.69
N GLY A 238 -28.77 0.89 7.01
CA GLY A 238 -30.01 1.60 7.19
C GLY A 238 -31.24 0.84 6.74
N GLY A 239 -32.42 1.48 6.83
CA GLY A 239 -33.69 0.92 6.39
C GLY A 239 -33.75 0.78 4.85
N LEU A 240 -34.43 -0.27 4.35
CA LEU A 240 -34.48 -0.57 2.93
C LEU A 240 -35.12 0.52 2.07
N LEU A 241 -36.12 1.25 2.57
CA LEU A 241 -36.73 2.37 1.84
C LEU A 241 -35.74 3.53 1.63
N ALA A 242 -34.77 3.67 2.52
CA ALA A 242 -33.70 4.67 2.36
C ALA A 242 -32.79 4.39 1.16
N LEU A 243 -32.75 3.17 0.67
CA LEU A 243 -32.00 2.84 -0.57
C LEU A 243 -32.54 3.58 -1.80
N GLN A 244 -33.82 3.95 -1.82
CA GLN A 244 -34.44 4.68 -2.93
C GLN A 244 -34.28 6.20 -2.85
N ASP A 245 -33.86 6.71 -1.68
CA ASP A 245 -33.70 8.15 -1.44
C ASP A 245 -32.26 8.57 -1.79
N SER A 246 -32.05 9.00 -3.01
CA SER A 246 -30.75 9.49 -3.46
C SER A 246 -30.28 10.79 -2.78
N ALA A 247 -31.21 11.52 -2.11
CA ALA A 247 -30.90 12.77 -1.44
C ALA A 247 -30.37 12.57 -0.01
N ARG A 248 -30.68 11.43 0.63
CA ARG A 248 -30.26 11.15 2.01
C ARG A 248 -29.11 10.16 2.07
N PRO A 249 -28.04 10.47 2.81
CA PRO A 249 -26.94 9.52 2.98
C PRO A 249 -27.42 8.24 3.68
N PHE A 250 -27.13 7.10 3.07
CA PHE A 250 -27.46 5.77 3.57
C PHE A 250 -26.36 5.27 4.51
N PRO A 251 -26.65 4.93 5.77
CA PRO A 251 -25.63 4.51 6.73
C PRO A 251 -25.15 3.10 6.43
N LEU A 252 -23.84 2.93 6.46
CA LEU A 252 -23.14 1.67 6.21
C LEU A 252 -22.02 1.48 7.23
N GLN A 253 -21.97 0.32 7.84
CA GLN A 253 -20.87 -0.15 8.69
C GLN A 253 -20.55 -1.58 8.31
N ALA A 254 -19.28 -1.92 8.15
CA ALA A 254 -18.87 -3.30 7.92
C ALA A 254 -17.48 -3.58 8.51
N GLN A 255 -17.31 -4.83 8.92
CA GLN A 255 -16.03 -5.44 9.29
C GLN A 255 -15.86 -6.69 8.44
N VAL A 256 -14.90 -6.67 7.53
CA VAL A 256 -14.72 -7.72 6.54
C VAL A 256 -13.28 -8.20 6.59
N LYS A 257 -13.10 -9.52 6.53
CA LYS A 257 -11.79 -10.14 6.35
C LYS A 257 -11.76 -10.79 4.97
N ILE A 258 -10.79 -10.39 4.13
CA ILE A 258 -10.57 -10.92 2.79
C ILE A 258 -9.13 -11.44 2.75
N ALA A 259 -8.95 -12.75 2.64
CA ALA A 259 -7.65 -13.41 2.80
C ALA A 259 -6.97 -13.02 4.13
N ASP A 260 -5.83 -12.32 4.08
CA ASP A 260 -5.10 -11.79 5.23
C ASP A 260 -5.43 -10.32 5.55
N THR A 261 -6.22 -9.66 4.70
CA THR A 261 -6.58 -8.25 4.85
C THR A 261 -7.86 -8.09 5.68
N SER A 262 -7.80 -7.26 6.72
CA SER A 262 -8.94 -6.80 7.50
C SER A 262 -9.36 -5.40 7.06
N VAL A 263 -10.65 -5.24 6.80
CA VAL A 263 -11.27 -3.97 6.37
C VAL A 263 -12.37 -3.63 7.36
N GLU A 264 -12.25 -2.49 8.03
CA GLU A 264 -13.33 -1.91 8.83
C GLU A 264 -13.75 -0.59 8.21
N LEU A 265 -15.04 -0.42 8.00
CA LEU A 265 -15.59 0.83 7.45
C LEU A 265 -16.86 1.23 8.18
N ALA A 266 -17.04 2.54 8.34
CA ALA A 266 -18.26 3.12 8.91
C ALA A 266 -18.48 4.52 8.36
N GLY A 267 -19.71 4.82 7.93
CA GLY A 267 -20.08 6.12 7.36
C GLY A 267 -21.32 6.05 6.51
N THR A 268 -21.27 6.71 5.36
CA THR A 268 -22.45 6.85 4.49
C THR A 268 -22.15 6.55 3.02
N LEU A 269 -23.19 6.09 2.33
CA LEU A 269 -23.26 5.90 0.88
C LEU A 269 -24.35 6.82 0.33
N THR A 270 -24.03 7.67 -0.62
CA THR A 270 -24.99 8.52 -1.33
C THR A 270 -25.43 7.82 -2.60
N ASP A 271 -26.71 7.91 -2.93
CA ASP A 271 -27.34 7.20 -4.06
C ASP A 271 -26.99 5.69 -4.06
N PRO A 272 -27.44 4.95 -3.03
CA PRO A 272 -27.00 3.59 -2.81
C PRO A 272 -27.32 2.62 -3.93
N LEU A 273 -28.40 2.82 -4.67
CA LEU A 273 -28.77 1.97 -5.80
C LEU A 273 -27.82 2.10 -6.99
N ASN A 274 -27.29 3.30 -7.20
CA ASN A 274 -26.33 3.58 -8.26
C ASN A 274 -24.88 3.64 -7.74
N LEU A 275 -24.65 3.46 -6.44
CA LEU A 275 -23.32 3.58 -5.83
C LEU A 275 -22.67 4.94 -6.15
N GLY A 276 -23.38 6.04 -5.89
CA GLY A 276 -22.96 7.37 -6.33
C GLY A 276 -21.68 7.87 -5.66
N ALA A 277 -21.66 7.92 -4.32
CA ALA A 277 -20.50 8.37 -3.56
C ALA A 277 -20.40 7.72 -2.18
N LEU A 278 -19.17 7.59 -1.68
CA LEU A 278 -18.85 7.09 -0.32
C LEU A 278 -18.23 8.21 0.51
N ASP A 279 -18.57 8.26 1.80
CA ASP A 279 -17.93 9.10 2.82
C ASP A 279 -17.80 8.25 4.08
N LEU A 280 -16.61 7.63 4.26
CA LEU A 280 -16.40 6.54 5.23
C LEU A 280 -15.12 6.79 6.04
N ARG A 281 -15.14 6.46 7.34
CA ARG A 281 -13.92 6.10 8.04
C ARG A 281 -13.51 4.70 7.59
N LEU A 282 -12.27 4.56 7.15
CA LEU A 282 -11.72 3.31 6.66
C LEU A 282 -10.49 2.92 7.48
N LYS A 283 -10.51 1.69 8.02
CA LYS A 283 -9.32 1.06 8.59
C LYS A 283 -8.94 -0.14 7.75
N LEU A 284 -7.68 -0.23 7.44
CA LEU A 284 -7.09 -1.34 6.70
C LEU A 284 -5.94 -1.93 7.48
N ALA A 285 -5.86 -3.26 7.59
CA ALA A 285 -4.73 -3.96 8.17
C ALA A 285 -4.46 -5.26 7.41
N GLY A 286 -3.19 -5.62 7.28
CA GLY A 286 -2.78 -6.83 6.57
C GLY A 286 -1.29 -7.11 6.70
N SER A 287 -0.83 -8.21 6.11
CA SER A 287 0.56 -8.65 6.20
C SER A 287 1.51 -7.89 5.28
N SER A 288 1.01 -7.31 4.16
CA SER A 288 1.77 -6.48 3.22
C SER A 288 0.83 -5.64 2.37
N LEU A 289 1.21 -4.39 2.05
CA LEU A 289 0.46 -3.54 1.12
C LEU A 289 0.38 -4.15 -0.29
N GLY A 290 1.41 -4.90 -0.71
CA GLY A 290 1.40 -5.60 -1.99
C GLY A 290 0.26 -6.62 -2.14
N ASN A 291 -0.28 -7.14 -1.04
CA ASN A 291 -1.40 -8.07 -1.03
C ASN A 291 -2.77 -7.40 -1.30
N LEU A 292 -2.81 -6.08 -1.36
CA LEU A 292 -4.01 -5.34 -1.78
C LEU A 292 -4.27 -5.41 -3.29
N TYR A 293 -3.26 -5.71 -4.11
CA TYR A 293 -3.41 -5.76 -5.57
C TYR A 293 -4.52 -6.71 -6.04
N PRO A 294 -4.61 -7.98 -5.58
CA PRO A 294 -5.69 -8.86 -6.02
C PRO A 294 -7.09 -8.39 -5.61
N LEU A 295 -7.19 -7.50 -4.61
CA LEU A 295 -8.46 -6.99 -4.09
C LEU A 295 -8.90 -5.69 -4.74
N THR A 296 -7.95 -4.82 -5.10
CA THR A 296 -8.20 -3.44 -5.52
C THR A 296 -7.70 -3.11 -6.92
N GLY A 297 -6.77 -3.93 -7.48
CA GLY A 297 -6.03 -3.59 -8.69
C GLY A 297 -4.96 -2.51 -8.51
N VAL A 298 -4.79 -1.98 -7.29
CA VAL A 298 -3.78 -0.94 -7.00
C VAL A 298 -2.43 -1.59 -6.76
N THR A 299 -1.44 -1.24 -7.58
CA THR A 299 -0.06 -1.72 -7.42
C THR A 299 0.63 -0.96 -6.29
N LEU A 300 0.81 -1.62 -5.16
CA LEU A 300 1.54 -1.12 -4.01
C LEU A 300 2.77 -2.00 -3.76
N PRO A 301 3.84 -1.46 -3.17
CA PRO A 301 5.04 -2.22 -2.88
C PRO A 301 4.81 -3.26 -1.77
N ASP A 302 5.65 -4.29 -1.76
CA ASP A 302 5.72 -5.21 -0.62
C ASP A 302 6.25 -4.46 0.60
N THR A 303 5.60 -4.67 1.74
CA THR A 303 5.91 -4.02 3.02
C THR A 303 5.86 -5.02 4.16
N PRO A 304 6.38 -4.70 5.34
CA PRO A 304 5.98 -5.38 6.58
C PRO A 304 4.47 -5.25 6.85
N PRO A 305 3.94 -5.95 7.86
CA PRO A 305 2.53 -5.80 8.26
C PRO A 305 2.16 -4.34 8.48
N TYR A 306 0.97 -3.98 8.04
CA TYR A 306 0.48 -2.61 8.10
C TYR A 306 -0.87 -2.52 8.78
N ALA A 307 -1.14 -1.34 9.34
CA ALA A 307 -2.46 -0.93 9.84
C ALA A 307 -2.63 0.57 9.64
N THR A 308 -3.73 0.98 9.03
CA THR A 308 -4.06 2.39 8.77
C THR A 308 -5.49 2.72 9.18
N ASP A 309 -5.76 3.96 9.57
CA ASP A 309 -7.08 4.50 9.93
C ASP A 309 -7.19 5.91 9.35
N GLY A 310 -8.12 6.14 8.46
CA GLY A 310 -8.29 7.42 7.77
C GLY A 310 -9.70 7.62 7.22
N HIS A 311 -9.89 8.73 6.53
CA HIS A 311 -11.14 9.12 5.90
C HIS A 311 -11.11 8.79 4.41
N LEU A 312 -12.03 7.94 3.95
CA LEU A 312 -12.21 7.60 2.55
C LEU A 312 -13.40 8.33 1.96
N ILE A 313 -13.13 9.16 0.97
CA ILE A 313 -14.16 9.79 0.13
C ILE A 313 -14.03 9.18 -1.26
N ALA A 314 -15.13 8.69 -1.82
CA ALA A 314 -15.14 8.18 -3.19
C ALA A 314 -16.30 8.73 -4.00
N LYS A 315 -16.04 9.01 -5.27
CA LYS A 315 -17.04 9.33 -6.29
C LYS A 315 -16.89 8.33 -7.43
N LEU A 316 -17.90 7.49 -7.62
CA LEU A 316 -17.76 6.31 -8.46
C LEU A 316 -18.13 6.54 -9.94
N HIS A 317 -18.81 7.66 -10.25
CA HIS A 317 -19.32 7.99 -11.59
C HIS A 317 -18.78 9.32 -12.13
N GLU A 318 -17.48 9.61 -11.87
CA GLU A 318 -16.87 10.79 -12.49
C GLU A 318 -16.53 10.53 -13.98
N PRO A 319 -16.63 11.54 -14.85
CA PRO A 319 -16.38 11.38 -16.29
C PRO A 319 -14.96 10.86 -16.63
N GLY A 320 -13.98 11.09 -15.75
CA GLY A 320 -12.59 10.63 -15.89
C GLY A 320 -12.30 9.26 -15.27
N GLY A 321 -13.33 8.58 -14.74
CA GLY A 321 -13.21 7.35 -13.96
C GLY A 321 -13.47 7.56 -12.47
N ALA A 322 -13.70 6.48 -11.74
CA ALA A 322 -13.96 6.55 -10.30
C ALA A 322 -12.78 7.19 -9.55
N VAL A 323 -13.08 8.09 -8.61
CA VAL A 323 -12.10 8.83 -7.82
C VAL A 323 -12.22 8.44 -6.36
N PHE A 324 -11.09 8.10 -5.74
CA PHE A 324 -10.99 7.74 -4.33
C PHE A 324 -9.95 8.64 -3.66
N HIS A 325 -10.32 9.26 -2.56
CA HIS A 325 -9.42 10.03 -1.69
C HIS A 325 -9.36 9.35 -0.32
N TYR A 326 -8.19 8.87 0.06
CA TYR A 326 -7.92 8.37 1.41
C TYR A 326 -7.13 9.43 2.16
N GLU A 327 -7.83 10.23 2.95
CA GLU A 327 -7.33 11.49 3.51
C GLU A 327 -6.95 11.36 4.98
N ALA A 328 -5.93 12.14 5.37
CA ALA A 328 -5.47 12.31 6.74
C ALA A 328 -5.33 10.99 7.50
N PHE A 329 -4.95 9.93 6.81
CA PHE A 329 -4.79 8.64 7.45
C PHE A 329 -3.55 8.63 8.35
N ASN A 330 -3.66 7.87 9.42
CA ASN A 330 -2.59 7.58 10.35
C ASN A 330 -2.43 6.07 10.45
N GLY A 331 -1.19 5.60 10.62
CA GLY A 331 -0.99 4.15 10.68
C GLY A 331 0.43 3.77 10.98
N LYS A 332 0.68 2.48 10.77
CA LYS A 332 2.00 1.85 10.91
C LYS A 332 2.27 0.92 9.74
N ILE A 333 3.54 0.83 9.37
CA ILE A 333 4.09 -0.18 8.47
C ILE A 333 5.28 -0.80 9.20
N GLY A 334 5.18 -2.05 9.63
CA GLY A 334 6.11 -2.63 10.59
C GLY A 334 6.06 -1.89 11.92
N GLU A 335 7.18 -1.33 12.33
CA GLU A 335 7.31 -0.49 13.52
C GLU A 335 7.37 1.01 13.19
N SER A 336 7.45 1.36 11.90
CA SER A 336 7.43 2.75 11.41
C SER A 336 6.04 3.34 11.46
N ASP A 337 5.91 4.62 11.82
CA ASP A 337 4.68 5.38 11.66
C ASP A 337 4.51 5.82 10.21
N ILE A 338 3.26 5.95 9.76
CA ILE A 338 2.91 6.46 8.42
C ILE A 338 1.68 7.36 8.50
N HIS A 339 1.76 8.51 7.87
CA HIS A 339 0.70 9.50 7.79
C HIS A 339 0.60 10.01 6.35
N GLY A 340 -0.56 10.50 5.95
CA GLY A 340 -0.66 11.12 4.64
C GLY A 340 -2.05 11.17 4.06
N SER A 341 -2.07 11.48 2.77
CA SER A 341 -3.27 11.45 1.94
C SER A 341 -2.91 10.91 0.57
N LEU A 342 -3.73 10.01 0.06
CA LEU A 342 -3.59 9.39 -1.24
C LEU A 342 -4.87 9.58 -2.05
N ALA A 343 -4.73 9.88 -3.32
CA ALA A 343 -5.81 9.93 -4.30
C ALA A 343 -5.57 8.87 -5.37
N TYR A 344 -6.60 8.09 -5.67
CA TYR A 344 -6.59 7.13 -6.77
C TYR A 344 -7.70 7.47 -7.76
N VAL A 345 -7.35 7.60 -9.01
CA VAL A 345 -8.28 7.88 -10.11
C VAL A 345 -8.23 6.71 -11.09
N ALA A 346 -9.37 6.05 -11.30
CA ALA A 346 -9.52 4.93 -12.23
C ALA A 346 -9.60 5.41 -13.68
N SER A 347 -8.63 6.23 -14.10
CA SER A 347 -8.55 6.84 -15.42
C SER A 347 -8.16 5.83 -16.51
N GLN A 348 -8.50 6.15 -17.77
CA GLN A 348 -8.05 5.42 -18.95
C GLN A 348 -6.93 6.20 -19.63
N PRO A 349 -5.91 5.58 -20.24
CA PRO A 349 -5.71 4.13 -20.38
C PRO A 349 -5.17 3.44 -19.13
N ARG A 350 -4.70 4.17 -18.14
CA ARG A 350 -4.18 3.63 -16.87
C ARG A 350 -4.69 4.43 -15.68
N PRO A 351 -5.04 3.79 -14.57
CA PRO A 351 -5.35 4.48 -13.33
C PRO A 351 -4.10 5.19 -12.77
N LYS A 352 -4.32 6.25 -11.99
CA LYS A 352 -3.24 7.02 -11.36
C LYS A 352 -3.42 7.08 -9.85
N LEU A 353 -2.33 6.75 -9.13
CA LEU A 353 -2.21 6.99 -7.69
C LEU A 353 -1.35 8.23 -7.45
N SER A 354 -1.80 9.16 -6.63
CA SER A 354 -1.05 10.37 -6.28
C SER A 354 -1.21 10.73 -4.82
N GLY A 355 -0.27 11.50 -4.26
CA GLY A 355 -0.38 12.00 -2.90
C GLY A 355 0.93 12.23 -2.18
N SER A 356 0.82 12.41 -0.86
CA SER A 356 1.97 12.67 0.00
C SER A 356 1.93 11.81 1.25
N LEU A 357 3.08 11.28 1.61
CA LEU A 357 3.30 10.39 2.74
C LEU A 357 4.37 10.98 3.67
N LEU A 358 4.17 10.83 4.96
CA LEU A 358 5.07 11.30 6.01
C LEU A 358 5.28 10.18 7.04
N SER A 359 6.54 9.96 7.42
CA SER A 359 6.90 9.19 8.62
C SER A 359 7.74 10.07 9.54
N ASN A 360 7.37 10.18 10.81
CA ASN A 360 8.16 10.90 11.80
C ASN A 360 9.29 10.02 12.34
N GLN A 361 9.05 8.69 12.41
CA GLN A 361 10.04 7.70 12.80
C GLN A 361 9.99 6.51 11.85
N LEU A 362 10.94 6.44 10.95
CA LEU A 362 11.08 5.41 9.93
C LEU A 362 12.19 4.43 10.34
N LEU A 363 11.86 3.16 10.49
CA LEU A 363 12.87 2.12 10.70
C LEU A 363 13.40 1.65 9.36
N PHE A 364 14.71 1.66 9.18
CA PHE A 364 15.36 1.21 7.95
C PHE A 364 15.01 -0.24 7.58
N THR A 365 14.82 -1.09 8.59
CA THR A 365 14.41 -2.48 8.40
C THR A 365 13.03 -2.63 7.76
N ASP A 366 12.15 -1.62 7.89
CA ASP A 366 10.83 -1.64 7.29
C ASP A 366 10.85 -1.25 5.80
N LEU A 367 11.97 -0.63 5.35
CA LEU A 367 12.25 -0.37 3.93
C LEU A 367 12.88 -1.58 3.23
N ALA A 368 13.38 -2.56 3.97
CA ALA A 368 14.10 -3.70 3.42
C ALA A 368 13.31 -4.48 2.33
N PRO A 369 11.99 -4.71 2.46
CA PRO A 369 11.21 -5.37 1.41
C PRO A 369 11.20 -4.62 0.08
N LEU A 370 11.29 -3.27 0.11
CA LEU A 370 11.26 -2.44 -1.12
C LEU A 370 12.47 -2.68 -2.03
N ILE A 371 13.61 -3.06 -1.44
CA ILE A 371 14.86 -3.31 -2.16
C ILE A 371 15.26 -4.79 -2.16
N GLY A 372 14.37 -5.68 -1.72
CA GLY A 372 14.64 -7.11 -1.63
C GLY A 372 15.68 -7.50 -0.58
N ALA A 373 15.92 -6.67 0.45
CA ALA A 373 16.91 -6.86 1.51
C ALA A 373 16.32 -7.45 2.80
N ASP A 374 15.13 -8.01 2.73
CA ASP A 374 14.46 -8.58 3.90
C ASP A 374 15.05 -9.93 4.33
N SER A 375 14.89 -10.28 5.59
CA SER A 375 15.34 -11.60 6.07
C SER A 375 14.49 -12.72 5.46
N ASN A 376 15.10 -13.90 5.24
CA ASN A 376 14.39 -15.07 4.69
C ASN A 376 13.13 -15.45 5.48
N ALA A 377 13.13 -15.26 6.81
CA ALA A 377 11.99 -15.54 7.66
C ALA A 377 10.83 -14.55 7.42
N LYS A 378 11.14 -13.26 7.36
CA LYS A 378 10.16 -12.20 7.09
C LYS A 378 9.61 -12.30 5.67
N GLN A 379 10.49 -12.58 4.68
CA GLN A 379 10.11 -12.79 3.29
C GLN A 379 9.12 -13.94 3.15
N LYS A 380 9.40 -15.09 3.79
CA LYS A 380 8.48 -16.23 3.81
C LYS A 380 7.14 -15.89 4.46
N ALA A 381 7.15 -15.10 5.54
CA ALA A 381 5.93 -14.65 6.22
C ALA A 381 5.05 -13.75 5.32
N ARG A 382 5.65 -13.01 4.36
CA ARG A 382 4.95 -12.20 3.35
C ARG A 382 4.51 -13.01 2.12
N GLY A 383 4.83 -14.31 2.05
CA GLY A 383 4.57 -15.16 0.89
C GLY A 383 5.62 -15.05 -0.22
N GLY A 384 6.80 -14.50 0.07
CA GLY A 384 7.94 -14.46 -0.86
C GLY A 384 8.62 -15.82 -1.01
N GLU A 385 9.11 -16.11 -2.21
CA GLU A 385 9.73 -17.39 -2.55
C GLU A 385 11.26 -17.34 -2.59
N SER A 386 11.85 -16.16 -2.83
CA SER A 386 13.29 -15.98 -2.92
C SER A 386 13.98 -16.23 -1.58
N LYS A 387 15.19 -16.75 -1.63
CA LYS A 387 16.03 -16.96 -0.45
C LYS A 387 17.35 -16.26 -0.64
N GLN A 388 17.67 -15.30 0.25
CA GLN A 388 18.97 -14.65 0.28
C GLN A 388 20.05 -15.69 0.64
N PRO A 389 21.07 -15.90 -0.22
CA PRO A 389 22.19 -16.78 0.11
C PRO A 389 22.98 -16.26 1.30
N ALA A 390 23.43 -17.16 2.19
CA ALA A 390 24.15 -16.79 3.41
C ALA A 390 25.54 -16.18 3.14
N ASP A 391 26.09 -16.38 1.94
CA ASP A 391 27.41 -15.92 1.52
C ASP A 391 27.35 -14.66 0.63
N LYS A 392 26.17 -14.06 0.46
CA LYS A 392 25.94 -12.83 -0.32
C LYS A 392 25.38 -11.71 0.55
N VAL A 393 25.82 -10.49 0.24
CA VAL A 393 25.38 -9.24 0.90
C VAL A 393 24.35 -8.51 0.05
N LEU A 394 24.51 -8.53 -1.28
CA LEU A 394 23.62 -7.81 -2.19
C LEU A 394 22.29 -8.52 -2.29
N PRO A 395 21.14 -7.79 -2.19
CA PRO A 395 19.80 -8.37 -2.27
C PRO A 395 19.54 -9.08 -3.59
N VAL A 396 19.10 -10.36 -3.51
CA VAL A 396 18.83 -11.19 -4.69
C VAL A 396 17.35 -11.29 -5.04
N GLU A 397 16.45 -10.84 -4.16
CA GLU A 397 15.01 -10.85 -4.42
C GLU A 397 14.67 -10.00 -5.63
N GLU A 398 13.85 -10.55 -6.53
CA GLU A 398 13.51 -9.89 -7.78
C GLU A 398 12.39 -8.86 -7.59
N PHE A 399 12.49 -7.74 -8.30
CA PHE A 399 11.45 -6.72 -8.36
C PHE A 399 10.25 -7.25 -9.14
N LYS A 400 9.03 -7.05 -8.62
CA LYS A 400 7.77 -7.41 -9.27
C LYS A 400 7.37 -6.32 -10.27
N THR A 401 8.05 -6.28 -11.42
CA THR A 401 7.88 -5.22 -12.43
C THR A 401 6.70 -5.45 -13.37
N GLU A 402 6.13 -6.65 -13.41
CA GLU A 402 5.01 -7.03 -14.27
C GLU A 402 3.77 -6.15 -14.07
N ARG A 403 3.57 -5.63 -12.85
CA ARG A 403 2.45 -4.78 -12.48
C ARG A 403 2.71 -3.28 -12.63
N TRP A 404 3.94 -2.89 -12.96
CA TRP A 404 4.30 -1.47 -13.08
C TRP A 404 3.64 -0.78 -14.28
N ARG A 405 3.10 -1.58 -15.23
CA ARG A 405 2.34 -1.07 -16.38
C ARG A 405 0.85 -0.94 -16.12
N ASP A 406 0.35 -1.48 -15.01
CA ASP A 406 -1.07 -1.52 -14.72
C ASP A 406 -1.59 -0.17 -14.21
N MET A 407 -0.70 0.69 -13.68
CA MET A 407 -1.06 2.02 -13.18
C MET A 407 0.11 2.99 -13.24
N ASP A 408 -0.19 4.27 -13.22
CA ASP A 408 0.78 5.34 -13.00
C ASP A 408 0.75 5.78 -11.52
N ALA A 409 1.87 6.31 -11.02
CA ALA A 409 1.96 6.85 -9.67
C ALA A 409 2.77 8.15 -9.62
N ASP A 410 2.43 9.01 -8.64
CA ASP A 410 3.04 10.32 -8.42
C ASP A 410 2.96 10.62 -6.91
N VAL A 411 3.96 10.17 -6.14
CA VAL A 411 3.90 10.16 -4.68
C VAL A 411 5.15 10.80 -4.08
N GLU A 412 4.95 11.77 -3.19
CA GLU A 412 6.00 12.33 -2.35
C GLU A 412 6.08 11.57 -1.04
N PHE A 413 7.28 11.22 -0.60
CA PHE A 413 7.52 10.59 0.68
C PHE A 413 8.57 11.37 1.49
N THR A 414 8.24 11.65 2.75
CA THR A 414 9.15 12.31 3.71
C THR A 414 9.32 11.43 4.95
N GLY A 415 10.56 11.09 5.29
CA GLY A 415 10.93 10.41 6.53
C GLY A 415 11.83 11.30 7.38
N LYS A 416 11.31 11.85 8.50
CA LYS A 416 12.07 12.84 9.31
C LYS A 416 13.24 12.22 10.05
N ARG A 417 13.02 11.12 10.74
CA ARG A 417 14.03 10.40 11.49
C ARG A 417 14.08 8.96 11.03
N ILE A 418 15.25 8.53 10.54
CA ILE A 418 15.45 7.15 10.14
C ILE A 418 16.27 6.44 11.21
N VAL A 419 15.74 5.34 11.71
CA VAL A 419 16.42 4.47 12.68
C VAL A 419 16.94 3.25 11.94
N HIS A 420 18.25 3.17 11.71
CA HIS A 420 18.89 1.99 11.14
C HIS A 420 19.60 1.17 12.23
N SER A 421 20.46 1.86 13.01
CA SER A 421 21.09 1.38 14.22
C SER A 421 21.40 2.59 15.10
N GLU A 422 21.61 2.39 16.40
CA GLU A 422 22.01 3.49 17.28
C GLU A 422 23.33 4.16 16.86
N LYS A 423 24.10 3.51 15.99
CA LYS A 423 25.46 3.86 15.63
C LYS A 423 25.61 4.63 14.32
N LEU A 424 24.70 4.47 13.35
CA LEU A 424 24.75 5.20 12.08
C LEU A 424 23.42 5.93 11.86
N PRO A 425 23.33 7.21 12.25
CA PRO A 425 22.10 7.99 12.10
C PRO A 425 21.86 8.36 10.64
N PHE A 426 20.65 8.05 10.17
CA PHE A 426 20.07 8.58 8.94
C PHE A 426 18.99 9.57 9.31
N ASN A 427 18.79 10.59 8.52
CA ASN A 427 17.75 11.61 8.74
C ASN A 427 17.30 12.24 7.43
N ASP A 428 16.17 12.96 7.49
CA ASP A 428 15.67 13.81 6.43
C ASP A 428 15.55 13.10 5.07
N LEU A 429 14.98 11.89 5.06
CA LEU A 429 14.64 11.22 3.80
C LEU A 429 13.53 12.00 3.09
N TYR A 430 13.77 12.35 1.86
CA TYR A 430 12.76 12.84 0.94
C TYR A 430 12.92 12.17 -0.41
N THR A 431 11.81 11.73 -0.98
CA THR A 431 11.80 11.25 -2.37
C THR A 431 10.50 11.62 -3.06
N HIS A 432 10.61 11.96 -4.33
CA HIS A 432 9.51 12.05 -5.26
C HIS A 432 9.54 10.81 -6.15
N LEU A 433 8.56 9.94 -5.94
CA LEU A 433 8.37 8.70 -6.69
C LEU A 433 7.40 8.96 -7.83
N VAL A 434 7.84 8.73 -9.05
CA VAL A 434 7.01 8.80 -10.25
C VAL A 434 7.09 7.46 -10.99
N LEU A 435 5.95 6.81 -11.16
CA LEU A 435 5.81 5.64 -12.01
C LEU A 435 4.96 6.03 -13.22
N THR A 436 5.52 5.92 -14.41
CA THR A 436 4.81 6.24 -15.65
C THR A 436 5.05 5.15 -16.69
N ASP A 437 3.98 4.47 -17.09
CA ASP A 437 4.02 3.42 -18.12
C ASP A 437 5.18 2.41 -17.88
N GLY A 438 5.30 1.90 -16.66
CA GLY A 438 6.28 0.89 -16.28
C GLY A 438 7.70 1.42 -16.02
N VAL A 439 7.93 2.73 -16.06
CA VAL A 439 9.21 3.34 -15.69
C VAL A 439 9.07 4.02 -14.34
N LEU A 440 9.82 3.52 -13.35
CA LEU A 440 9.90 4.09 -12.01
C LEU A 440 11.07 5.07 -11.91
N SER A 441 10.80 6.29 -11.47
CA SER A 441 11.79 7.32 -11.14
C SER A 441 11.70 7.69 -9.66
N LEU A 442 12.85 7.79 -8.99
CA LEU A 442 13.03 8.40 -7.68
C LEU A 442 13.90 9.64 -7.87
N GLU A 443 13.28 10.77 -8.13
CA GLU A 443 13.94 12.03 -8.52
C GLU A 443 13.27 13.24 -7.87
N PRO A 444 13.88 13.83 -6.82
CA PRO A 444 15.10 13.41 -6.15
C PRO A 444 14.85 12.32 -5.11
N LEU A 445 15.90 11.54 -4.79
CA LEU A 445 16.01 10.77 -3.56
C LEU A 445 17.09 11.41 -2.70
N ARG A 446 16.74 11.98 -1.55
CA ARG A 446 17.63 12.72 -0.66
C ARG A 446 17.57 12.16 0.75
N PHE A 447 18.71 12.04 1.40
CA PHE A 447 18.74 11.78 2.84
C PHE A 447 20.07 12.22 3.47
N GLY A 448 20.01 12.52 4.75
CA GLY A 448 21.20 12.76 5.57
C GLY A 448 21.76 11.45 6.09
N VAL A 449 23.09 11.29 6.03
CA VAL A 449 23.82 10.18 6.63
C VAL A 449 25.19 10.61 7.10
N ALA A 450 25.62 10.13 8.25
CA ALA A 450 26.95 10.42 8.82
C ALA A 450 27.28 11.93 8.85
N GLY A 451 26.28 12.78 9.10
CA GLY A 451 26.43 14.23 9.16
C GLY A 451 26.56 14.94 7.81
N GLY A 452 26.58 14.20 6.70
CA GLY A 452 26.56 14.70 5.32
C GLY A 452 25.21 14.53 4.66
N LYS A 453 25.15 14.78 3.35
CA LYS A 453 23.94 14.67 2.50
C LYS A 453 24.22 13.78 1.30
N LEU A 454 23.24 12.92 0.98
CA LEU A 454 23.20 12.19 -0.28
C LEU A 454 22.03 12.72 -1.12
N ASP A 455 22.32 13.08 -2.35
CA ASP A 455 21.35 13.31 -3.41
C ASP A 455 21.48 12.20 -4.45
N ALA A 456 20.36 11.56 -4.80
CA ALA A 456 20.35 10.51 -5.80
C ALA A 456 19.20 10.72 -6.81
N GLN A 457 19.43 10.28 -8.03
CA GLN A 457 18.44 10.16 -9.08
C GLN A 457 18.50 8.71 -9.56
N ILE A 458 17.41 7.98 -9.35
CA ILE A 458 17.31 6.56 -9.70
C ILE A 458 16.17 6.39 -10.69
N ARG A 459 16.45 5.73 -11.80
CA ARG A 459 15.46 5.38 -12.82
C ARG A 459 15.54 3.91 -13.15
N LEU A 460 14.40 3.22 -13.06
CA LEU A 460 14.26 1.80 -13.35
C LEU A 460 13.21 1.62 -14.45
N ASN A 461 13.62 1.05 -15.57
CA ASN A 461 12.78 0.80 -16.74
C ASN A 461 12.29 -0.66 -16.72
N GLY A 462 11.07 -0.86 -16.19
CA GLY A 462 10.41 -2.17 -16.17
C GLY A 462 9.74 -2.58 -17.48
N ARG A 463 9.93 -1.84 -18.57
CA ARG A 463 9.44 -2.22 -19.91
C ARG A 463 10.34 -3.24 -20.58
N THR A 464 11.59 -3.28 -20.17
CA THR A 464 12.61 -4.18 -20.70
C THR A 464 12.76 -5.41 -19.80
N GLU A 465 13.09 -6.53 -20.39
CA GLU A 465 13.41 -7.74 -19.67
C GLU A 465 14.76 -8.25 -20.16
N PRO A 466 15.80 -8.25 -19.30
CA PRO A 466 15.78 -7.79 -17.90
C PRO A 466 15.58 -6.27 -17.74
N LEU A 467 15.11 -5.84 -16.55
CA LEU A 467 14.95 -4.44 -16.17
C LEU A 467 16.27 -3.65 -16.36
N GLU A 468 16.17 -2.44 -16.88
CA GLU A 468 17.31 -1.50 -16.99
C GLU A 468 17.25 -0.48 -15.86
N GLY A 469 18.38 -0.26 -15.19
CA GLY A 469 18.52 0.69 -14.11
C GLY A 469 19.63 1.72 -14.36
N ASN A 470 19.37 2.98 -14.00
CA ASN A 470 20.33 4.08 -14.00
C ASN A 470 20.30 4.75 -12.63
N ALA A 471 21.46 5.07 -12.09
CA ALA A 471 21.58 5.78 -10.83
C ALA A 471 22.71 6.81 -10.90
N LYS A 472 22.36 8.07 -10.55
CA LYS A 472 23.33 9.15 -10.31
C LYS A 472 23.27 9.50 -8.85
N LEU A 473 24.42 9.48 -8.17
CA LEU A 473 24.53 9.75 -6.75
C LEU A 473 25.55 10.85 -6.52
N THR A 474 25.22 11.77 -5.64
CA THR A 474 26.09 12.87 -5.21
C THR A 474 26.09 12.91 -3.70
N GLY A 475 27.22 12.55 -3.09
CA GLY A 475 27.45 12.57 -1.65
C GLY A 475 28.34 13.73 -1.24
N ARG A 476 27.96 14.48 -0.20
CA ARG A 476 28.73 15.62 0.30
C ARG A 476 28.79 15.65 1.83
N GLY A 477 30.00 15.92 2.33
CA GLY A 477 30.22 16.21 3.75
C GLY A 477 30.05 15.02 4.70
N PHE A 478 30.22 13.77 4.26
CA PHE A 478 30.15 12.60 5.13
C PHE A 478 31.31 12.62 6.12
N LYS A 479 31.02 12.70 7.42
CA LYS A 479 32.03 12.74 8.46
C LYS A 479 32.61 11.35 8.70
N LEU A 480 33.92 11.19 8.53
CA LEU A 480 34.63 9.91 8.66
C LEU A 480 34.31 9.19 9.96
N LYS A 481 34.35 9.90 11.10
CA LYS A 481 34.00 9.38 12.42
C LYS A 481 32.58 8.78 12.48
N GLN A 482 31.63 9.36 11.78
CA GLN A 482 30.23 8.93 11.78
C GLN A 482 29.94 7.82 10.75
N LEU A 483 30.77 7.68 9.70
CA LEU A 483 30.68 6.59 8.75
C LEU A 483 31.04 5.24 9.36
N PHE A 484 32.00 5.23 10.32
CA PHE A 484 32.51 4.00 10.93
C PHE A 484 32.38 4.03 12.48
N PRO A 485 31.17 4.16 13.03
CA PRO A 485 30.93 4.44 14.44
C PRO A 485 31.36 3.30 15.39
N THR A 486 31.46 2.07 14.86
CA THR A 486 31.85 0.85 15.63
C THR A 486 33.32 0.52 15.55
N PHE A 487 34.06 1.18 14.65
CA PHE A 487 35.47 0.90 14.45
C PHE A 487 36.33 1.84 15.30
N GLU A 488 36.86 1.33 16.41
CA GLU A 488 37.62 2.11 17.43
C GLU A 488 38.67 3.04 16.83
N PRO A 489 39.53 2.58 15.86
CA PRO A 489 40.54 3.46 15.28
C PRO A 489 40.01 4.68 14.53
N MET A 490 38.73 4.69 14.16
CA MET A 490 38.09 5.84 13.47
C MET A 490 37.45 6.84 14.44
N LYS A 491 37.37 6.54 15.73
CA LYS A 491 36.75 7.44 16.72
C LYS A 491 37.44 8.78 16.87
N THR A 492 38.75 8.82 16.68
CA THR A 492 39.59 10.03 16.73
C THR A 492 39.79 10.65 15.34
N SER A 493 39.33 9.99 14.26
CA SER A 493 39.47 10.48 12.91
C SER A 493 38.45 11.59 12.61
N PHE A 494 38.86 12.64 11.89
CA PHE A 494 38.00 13.68 11.38
C PHE A 494 38.30 13.94 9.90
N GLY A 495 37.38 14.59 9.20
CA GLY A 495 37.44 14.85 7.78
C GLY A 495 36.12 14.55 7.11
N GLU A 496 35.95 15.08 5.91
CA GLU A 496 34.71 14.96 5.14
C GLU A 496 34.96 14.21 3.83
N LEU A 497 34.24 13.11 3.65
CA LEU A 497 34.21 12.37 2.40
C LEU A 497 33.14 12.95 1.47
N ASN A 498 33.54 13.24 0.25
CA ASN A 498 32.68 13.63 -0.85
C ASN A 498 32.78 12.58 -1.96
N GLY A 499 31.72 12.36 -2.72
CA GLY A 499 31.75 11.37 -3.80
C GLY A 499 30.63 11.56 -4.82
N ASP A 500 30.89 11.12 -6.04
CA ASP A 500 29.95 11.08 -7.13
C ASP A 500 29.98 9.70 -7.81
N ALA A 501 28.82 9.15 -8.13
CA ALA A 501 28.71 7.94 -8.91
C ALA A 501 27.69 8.13 -10.04
N ASP A 502 28.00 7.60 -11.22
CA ASP A 502 27.08 7.49 -12.36
C ASP A 502 27.18 6.06 -12.88
N ILE A 503 26.13 5.28 -12.64
CA ILE A 503 26.10 3.85 -12.94
C ILE A 503 24.82 3.47 -13.70
N SER A 504 24.96 2.53 -14.62
CA SER A 504 23.85 1.90 -15.33
C SER A 504 24.02 0.39 -15.31
N GLY A 505 22.95 -0.36 -15.24
CA GLY A 505 22.99 -1.82 -15.24
C GLY A 505 21.68 -2.43 -15.66
N HIS A 506 21.63 -3.74 -15.78
CA HIS A 506 20.43 -4.48 -16.13
C HIS A 506 20.26 -5.72 -15.25
N GLY A 507 19.03 -6.03 -14.88
CA GLY A 507 18.70 -7.18 -14.01
C GLY A 507 17.52 -6.90 -13.11
N ASN A 508 16.83 -7.94 -12.69
CA ASN A 508 15.58 -7.83 -11.94
C ASN A 508 15.76 -7.78 -10.41
N SER A 509 16.99 -7.61 -9.92
CA SER A 509 17.30 -7.44 -8.49
C SER A 509 18.47 -6.50 -8.28
N VAL A 510 18.67 -6.00 -7.07
CA VAL A 510 19.82 -5.14 -6.72
C VAL A 510 21.14 -5.86 -7.04
N ALA A 511 21.26 -7.15 -6.68
CA ALA A 511 22.46 -7.94 -6.97
C ALA A 511 22.73 -8.05 -8.48
N LYS A 512 21.69 -8.28 -9.29
CA LYS A 512 21.83 -8.38 -10.75
C LYS A 512 22.14 -7.03 -11.38
N LEU A 513 21.47 -5.94 -10.97
CA LEU A 513 21.75 -4.59 -11.47
C LEU A 513 23.20 -4.17 -11.21
N LEU A 514 23.69 -4.37 -9.98
CA LEU A 514 25.06 -4.06 -9.64
C LEU A 514 26.08 -5.03 -10.29
N GLY A 515 25.72 -6.31 -10.42
CA GLY A 515 26.54 -7.32 -11.05
C GLY A 515 26.75 -7.13 -12.57
N THR A 516 25.92 -6.31 -13.21
CA THR A 516 26.04 -5.94 -14.64
C THR A 516 26.40 -4.46 -14.83
N ALA A 517 26.64 -3.74 -13.72
CA ALA A 517 26.80 -2.29 -13.73
C ALA A 517 27.97 -1.83 -14.60
N ASN A 518 27.76 -0.69 -15.28
CA ASN A 518 28.77 0.06 -16.00
C ASN A 518 28.74 1.51 -15.54
N GLY A 519 29.90 2.16 -15.48
CA GLY A 519 29.97 3.56 -15.06
C GLY A 519 31.24 3.90 -14.28
N ASN A 520 31.11 4.84 -13.35
CA ASN A 520 32.22 5.30 -12.55
C ASN A 520 31.79 5.67 -11.11
N LEU A 521 32.75 5.60 -10.19
CA LEU A 521 32.64 6.08 -8.83
C LEU A 521 33.88 6.90 -8.49
N LYS A 522 33.67 8.15 -8.03
CA LYS A 522 34.73 9.05 -7.59
C LYS A 522 34.52 9.45 -6.16
N MET A 523 35.58 9.46 -5.37
CA MET A 523 35.56 9.87 -3.96
C MET A 523 36.75 10.77 -3.66
N LEU A 524 36.54 11.73 -2.72
CA LEU A 524 37.53 12.71 -2.33
C LEU A 524 37.39 13.08 -0.87
N ILE A 525 38.53 13.12 -0.17
CA ILE A 525 38.72 13.74 1.15
C ILE A 525 39.77 14.84 0.96
N ASN A 526 39.38 16.11 1.14
CA ASN A 526 40.28 17.22 0.93
C ASN A 526 41.18 17.53 2.12
N ASP A 527 40.69 17.34 3.35
CA ASP A 527 41.38 17.65 4.59
C ASP A 527 40.80 16.79 5.72
N GLY A 528 41.64 16.50 6.71
CA GLY A 528 41.22 15.70 7.85
C GLY A 528 42.35 15.21 8.68
N ALA A 529 42.03 14.30 9.61
CA ALA A 529 43.04 13.53 10.32
C ALA A 529 42.51 12.12 10.58
N ILE A 530 43.46 11.19 10.68
CA ILE A 530 43.20 9.79 10.94
C ILE A 530 44.02 9.36 12.15
N SER A 531 43.50 8.40 12.92
CA SER A 531 44.25 7.91 14.07
C SER A 531 45.57 7.25 13.63
N ARG A 532 46.60 7.43 14.42
CA ARG A 532 47.89 6.77 14.18
C ARG A 532 47.74 5.25 14.23
N GLU A 533 46.90 4.73 15.11
CA GLU A 533 46.64 3.30 15.22
C GLU A 533 46.11 2.73 13.87
N LEU A 534 45.23 3.44 13.17
CA LEU A 534 44.77 3.03 11.86
C LEU A 534 45.89 3.04 10.81
N MET A 535 46.78 4.03 10.87
CA MET A 535 47.95 4.10 9.97
C MET A 535 48.94 2.96 10.24
N GLU A 536 49.13 2.60 11.49
CA GLU A 536 50.01 1.48 11.87
C GLU A 536 49.40 0.11 11.49
N LEU A 537 48.05 -0.03 11.62
CA LEU A 537 47.32 -1.20 11.13
C LEU A 537 47.46 -1.35 9.60
N ALA A 538 47.56 -0.23 8.88
CA ALA A 538 47.83 -0.23 7.42
C ALA A 538 49.28 -0.64 7.09
N GLY A 539 50.07 -1.16 8.04
CA GLY A 539 51.38 -1.77 7.81
C GLY A 539 52.54 -0.81 7.81
N LEU A 540 52.36 0.41 8.34
CA LEU A 540 53.39 1.44 8.31
C LEU A 540 54.46 1.26 9.38
N ASN A 541 54.17 0.67 10.55
CA ASN A 541 55.19 0.37 11.58
C ASN A 541 54.67 -0.46 12.77
N VAL A 542 55.11 -1.72 12.89
CA VAL A 542 54.75 -2.57 14.04
C VAL A 542 55.42 -2.08 15.33
N GLY A 543 56.60 -1.45 15.23
CA GLY A 543 57.32 -0.90 16.42
C GLY A 543 56.62 0.30 17.04
N ASN A 544 56.06 1.19 16.24
CA ASN A 544 55.35 2.37 16.69
C ASN A 544 53.94 2.06 17.21
N TYR A 545 53.32 0.97 16.76
CA TYR A 545 52.03 0.51 17.30
C TYR A 545 52.11 0.26 18.82
N VAL A 546 53.17 -0.42 19.27
CA VAL A 546 53.41 -0.68 20.70
C VAL A 546 53.70 0.63 21.46
N VAL A 547 54.48 1.54 20.84
CA VAL A 547 54.79 2.86 21.41
C VAL A 547 53.54 3.75 21.46
N GLY A 548 52.70 3.74 20.43
CA GLY A 548 51.43 4.52 20.40
C GLY A 548 50.46 4.08 21.51
N LYS A 549 50.35 2.78 21.79
CA LYS A 549 49.56 2.25 22.92
C LYS A 549 50.06 2.71 24.29
N ILE A 550 51.39 2.95 24.42
CA ILE A 550 52.00 3.34 25.69
C ILE A 550 51.93 4.86 25.88
N PHE A 551 52.09 5.67 24.84
CA PHE A 551 52.24 7.13 24.91
C PHE A 551 51.02 7.93 24.37
N GLY A 552 49.93 7.27 24.03
CA GLY A 552 48.73 7.87 23.52
C GLY A 552 48.70 7.94 21.97
N ASP A 553 47.48 7.86 21.41
CA ASP A 553 47.25 7.95 19.98
C ASP A 553 47.32 9.42 19.51
N LYS A 554 48.29 9.73 18.64
CA LYS A 554 48.40 11.04 18.00
C LYS A 554 47.73 10.95 16.62
N GLU A 555 46.88 11.91 16.31
CA GLU A 555 46.29 12.05 15.01
C GLU A 555 47.36 12.31 13.94
N VAL A 556 47.14 11.74 12.74
CA VAL A 556 47.99 11.94 11.56
C VAL A 556 47.16 12.74 10.56
N LYS A 557 47.67 13.89 10.14
CA LYS A 557 46.97 14.76 9.18
C LYS A 557 46.82 14.06 7.82
N ILE A 558 45.61 14.10 7.26
CA ILE A 558 45.31 13.72 5.88
C ILE A 558 45.57 14.97 5.02
N ASN A 559 46.46 14.90 4.07
CA ASN A 559 46.62 15.95 3.06
C ASN A 559 45.51 15.87 2.03
N CYS A 560 45.25 14.67 1.51
CA CYS A 560 44.05 14.31 0.72
C CYS A 560 43.91 12.80 0.61
N ALA A 561 42.69 12.36 0.26
CA ALA A 561 42.48 11.03 -0.31
C ALA A 561 41.60 11.15 -1.54
N ALA A 562 41.95 10.47 -2.63
CA ALA A 562 41.21 10.46 -3.84
C ALA A 562 41.08 9.03 -4.38
N ALA A 563 39.88 8.67 -4.81
CA ALA A 563 39.63 7.39 -5.46
C ALA A 563 38.80 7.61 -6.74
N ASP A 564 39.16 6.93 -7.82
CA ASP A 564 38.44 6.86 -9.09
C ASP A 564 38.38 5.40 -9.55
N PHE A 565 37.16 4.89 -9.67
CA PHE A 565 36.88 3.54 -10.10
C PHE A 565 36.18 3.55 -11.44
N ASP A 566 36.64 2.74 -12.38
CA ASP A 566 35.95 2.39 -13.60
C ASP A 566 35.17 1.10 -13.39
N ILE A 567 33.88 1.11 -13.69
CA ILE A 567 33.01 -0.04 -13.48
C ILE A 567 32.59 -0.58 -14.84
N LYS A 568 32.90 -1.84 -15.13
CA LYS A 568 32.53 -2.54 -16.35
C LYS A 568 31.97 -3.91 -16.02
N THR A 569 30.73 -4.15 -16.42
CA THR A 569 30.00 -5.42 -16.21
C THR A 569 30.14 -5.90 -14.77
N GLY A 570 29.86 -4.99 -13.81
CA GLY A 570 29.92 -5.26 -12.38
C GLY A 570 31.33 -5.35 -11.77
N LEU A 571 32.39 -5.21 -12.56
CA LEU A 571 33.77 -5.19 -12.08
C LEU A 571 34.24 -3.74 -11.93
N ALA A 572 34.35 -3.28 -10.69
CA ALA A 572 34.97 -2.01 -10.37
C ALA A 572 36.50 -2.18 -10.30
N THR A 573 37.23 -1.44 -11.13
CA THR A 573 38.67 -1.45 -11.20
C THR A 573 39.20 -0.08 -10.79
N THR A 574 40.21 -0.04 -9.92
CA THR A 574 40.84 1.20 -9.52
C THR A 574 41.59 1.82 -10.69
N ARG A 575 41.25 3.07 -11.05
CA ARG A 575 42.09 3.91 -11.92
C ARG A 575 43.06 4.73 -11.09
N LEU A 576 42.59 5.19 -9.96
CA LEU A 576 43.33 5.91 -8.96
C LEU A 576 42.74 5.56 -7.61
N PHE A 577 43.57 5.23 -6.62
CA PHE A 577 43.19 5.25 -5.21
C PHE A 577 44.41 5.58 -4.42
N VAL A 578 44.52 6.83 -4.01
CA VAL A 578 45.65 7.36 -3.21
C VAL A 578 45.12 7.95 -1.91
N PHE A 579 45.86 7.70 -0.82
CA PHE A 579 45.60 8.27 0.49
C PHE A 579 46.89 8.93 0.96
N ASP A 580 46.97 10.26 0.83
CA ASP A 580 48.14 11.05 1.17
C ASP A 580 48.01 11.66 2.57
N THR A 581 48.96 11.38 3.42
CA THR A 581 49.04 11.91 4.79
C THR A 581 50.38 12.62 5.00
N GLU A 582 50.52 13.29 6.14
CA GLU A 582 51.81 13.92 6.52
C GLU A 582 52.95 12.90 6.66
N ASN A 583 52.63 11.62 6.96
CA ASN A 583 53.63 10.59 7.30
C ASN A 583 53.84 9.57 6.17
N ALA A 584 52.90 9.40 5.27
CA ALA A 584 52.95 8.38 4.25
C ALA A 584 51.96 8.67 3.09
N ILE A 585 52.26 8.08 1.92
CA ILE A 585 51.31 7.93 0.82
C ILE A 585 50.96 6.45 0.72
N ILE A 586 49.66 6.15 0.61
CA ILE A 586 49.12 4.80 0.46
C ILE A 586 48.45 4.70 -0.91
N TYR A 587 48.94 3.79 -1.72
CA TYR A 587 48.33 3.44 -2.99
C TYR A 587 47.52 2.16 -2.82
N ILE A 588 46.33 2.14 -3.40
CA ILE A 588 45.43 0.97 -3.36
C ILE A 588 45.06 0.63 -4.80
N ASP A 589 45.45 -0.56 -5.24
CA ASP A 589 45.16 -1.06 -6.59
C ASP A 589 44.37 -2.36 -6.50
N GLY A 590 43.51 -2.59 -7.47
CA GLY A 590 42.79 -3.86 -7.57
C GLY A 590 41.36 -3.74 -8.04
N THR A 591 40.55 -4.70 -7.65
CA THR A 591 39.18 -4.84 -8.16
C THR A 591 38.20 -5.18 -7.05
N ALA A 592 36.95 -4.74 -7.26
CA ALA A 592 35.77 -5.19 -6.53
C ALA A 592 34.72 -5.70 -7.54
N ASN A 593 34.43 -6.99 -7.47
CA ASN A 593 33.46 -7.62 -8.40
C ASN A 593 32.10 -7.73 -7.71
N MET A 594 31.13 -6.95 -8.18
CA MET A 594 29.76 -6.92 -7.64
C MET A 594 28.96 -8.18 -8.02
N ALA A 595 29.26 -8.84 -9.16
CA ALA A 595 28.55 -10.04 -9.58
C ALA A 595 28.88 -11.25 -8.70
N THR A 596 30.16 -11.40 -8.35
CA THR A 596 30.66 -12.48 -7.49
C THR A 596 30.80 -12.09 -6.02
N GLU A 597 30.65 -10.79 -5.71
CA GLU A 597 30.86 -10.19 -4.40
C GLU A 597 32.25 -10.48 -3.82
N GLN A 598 33.26 -10.26 -4.64
CA GLN A 598 34.66 -10.52 -4.28
C GLN A 598 35.52 -9.27 -4.39
N LEU A 599 36.45 -9.14 -3.45
CA LEU A 599 37.51 -8.13 -3.40
C LEU A 599 38.85 -8.78 -3.77
N ASP A 600 39.68 -8.05 -4.51
CA ASP A 600 41.12 -8.32 -4.68
C ASP A 600 41.86 -6.98 -4.72
N LEU A 601 42.20 -6.46 -3.54
CA LEU A 601 42.88 -5.19 -3.37
C LEU A 601 44.27 -5.39 -2.87
N THR A 602 45.20 -4.59 -3.35
CA THR A 602 46.57 -4.50 -2.90
C THR A 602 46.81 -3.09 -2.33
N ILE A 603 47.29 -2.99 -1.12
CA ILE A 603 47.57 -1.75 -0.42
C ILE A 603 49.10 -1.61 -0.32
N THR A 604 49.65 -0.55 -0.91
CA THR A 604 51.10 -0.29 -0.96
C THR A 604 51.38 1.03 -0.24
N PRO A 605 51.88 0.98 1.02
CA PRO A 605 52.24 2.18 1.76
C PRO A 605 53.65 2.64 1.43
N GLU A 606 53.86 3.96 1.23
CA GLU A 606 55.16 4.62 1.06
C GLU A 606 55.35 5.69 2.12
N SER A 607 56.41 5.58 2.94
CA SER A 607 56.66 6.54 4.02
C SER A 607 57.35 7.80 3.48
N LYS A 608 57.00 8.96 4.02
CA LYS A 608 57.60 10.27 3.71
C LYS A 608 58.84 10.63 4.55
N GLY A 609 59.20 9.84 5.57
CA GLY A 609 60.28 10.12 6.50
C GLY A 609 61.20 8.92 6.77
N TRP A 610 62.38 9.18 7.35
CA TRP A 610 63.28 8.16 7.81
C TRP A 610 62.68 7.37 8.98
N ARG A 611 62.71 6.02 8.91
CA ARG A 611 62.25 5.13 9.97
C ARG A 611 63.24 4.03 10.25
N LEU A 612 63.48 3.80 11.54
CA LEU A 612 64.49 2.83 12.03
C LEU A 612 64.11 1.37 11.71
N ILE A 613 62.80 1.06 11.66
CA ILE A 613 62.32 -0.29 11.33
C ILE A 613 61.07 -0.14 10.45
N SER A 614 61.11 -0.61 9.23
CA SER A 614 60.01 -0.60 8.30
C SER A 614 59.85 -1.95 7.64
N LEU A 615 58.86 -2.71 8.06
CA LEU A 615 58.41 -3.94 7.40
C LEU A 615 57.45 -3.56 6.25
N ARG A 616 57.99 -2.91 5.21
CA ARG A 616 57.19 -2.54 4.00
C ARG A 616 56.87 -3.79 3.21
N SER A 617 55.79 -4.46 3.54
CA SER A 617 55.21 -5.44 2.66
C SER A 617 53.83 -4.94 2.20
N PRO A 618 53.49 -5.05 0.91
CA PRO A 618 52.13 -4.75 0.47
C PRO A 618 51.13 -5.60 1.26
N LEU A 619 50.07 -4.96 1.73
CA LEU A 619 48.92 -5.63 2.30
C LEU A 619 47.96 -6.06 1.20
N TYR A 620 47.10 -7.00 1.52
CA TYR A 620 45.98 -7.35 0.64
C TYR A 620 44.68 -7.36 1.40
N VAL A 621 43.57 -7.07 0.67
CA VAL A 621 42.20 -7.35 1.12
C VAL A 621 41.55 -8.17 0.02
N ARG A 622 41.17 -9.42 0.31
CA ARG A 622 40.68 -10.37 -0.66
C ARG A 622 39.47 -11.14 -0.15
N GLY A 623 38.74 -11.79 -1.03
CA GLY A 623 37.66 -12.69 -0.69
C GLY A 623 36.27 -12.04 -0.75
N LYS A 624 35.28 -12.67 -0.13
CA LYS A 624 33.89 -12.26 -0.23
C LYS A 624 33.58 -10.97 0.52
N PHE A 625 32.66 -10.14 0.04
CA PHE A 625 32.24 -8.90 0.69
C PHE A 625 31.75 -9.13 2.12
N ILE A 626 31.07 -10.24 2.38
CA ILE A 626 30.54 -10.57 3.72
C ILE A 626 31.65 -10.88 4.73
N LYS A 627 32.79 -11.38 4.28
CA LYS A 627 33.93 -11.74 5.14
C LYS A 627 35.25 -11.60 4.34
N PRO A 628 35.74 -10.37 4.16
CA PRO A 628 37.02 -10.14 3.50
C PRO A 628 38.18 -10.65 4.35
N ASP A 629 39.17 -11.21 3.69
CA ASP A 629 40.44 -11.62 4.29
C ASP A 629 41.48 -10.51 4.05
N ALA A 630 42.09 -10.01 5.12
CA ALA A 630 43.13 -8.99 5.08
C ALA A 630 44.46 -9.54 5.65
N GLY A 631 45.54 -9.32 4.94
CA GLY A 631 46.82 -9.85 5.36
C GLY A 631 48.03 -9.19 4.68
N VAL A 632 49.21 -9.69 5.00
CA VAL A 632 50.49 -9.20 4.47
C VAL A 632 50.96 -10.14 3.35
N LYS A 633 51.43 -9.61 2.23
CA LYS A 633 52.07 -10.42 1.17
C LYS A 633 53.42 -10.93 1.72
N ALA A 634 53.51 -12.22 2.04
CA ALA A 634 54.66 -12.84 2.75
C ALA A 634 55.96 -12.85 1.93
N VAL A 635 55.92 -12.95 0.60
CA VAL A 635 57.13 -13.09 -0.26
C VAL A 635 58.09 -11.90 -0.13
N PRO A 636 57.68 -10.63 -0.23
CA PRO A 636 58.57 -9.49 0.00
C PRO A 636 59.15 -9.44 1.42
N LEU A 637 58.38 -9.90 2.42
CA LEU A 637 58.81 -9.94 3.80
C LEU A 637 59.88 -11.00 4.03
N LEU A 638 59.70 -12.19 3.48
CA LEU A 638 60.68 -13.29 3.55
C LEU A 638 62.01 -12.93 2.89
N LEU A 639 61.98 -12.27 1.73
CA LEU A 639 63.17 -11.82 1.05
C LEU A 639 63.96 -10.79 1.88
N ARG A 640 63.28 -9.87 2.53
CA ARG A 640 63.89 -8.89 3.44
C ARG A 640 64.43 -9.54 4.70
N GLY A 641 63.69 -10.48 5.29
CA GLY A 641 64.11 -11.25 6.44
C GLY A 641 65.37 -12.10 6.12
N ALA A 642 65.40 -12.74 4.96
CA ALA A 642 66.55 -13.49 4.47
C ALA A 642 67.77 -12.58 4.23
N GLY A 643 67.56 -11.37 3.69
CA GLY A 643 68.62 -10.36 3.52
C GLY A 643 69.21 -9.90 4.83
N MET A 644 68.34 -9.73 5.86
CA MET A 644 68.77 -9.37 7.22
C MET A 644 69.66 -10.45 7.86
N VAL A 645 69.27 -11.71 7.72
CA VAL A 645 70.09 -12.84 8.19
C VAL A 645 71.40 -12.94 7.45
N ALA A 646 71.39 -12.79 6.11
CA ALA A 646 72.59 -12.84 5.32
C ALA A 646 73.58 -11.71 5.66
N LEU A 647 73.10 -10.48 5.82
CA LEU A 647 73.94 -9.35 6.26
C LEU A 647 74.42 -9.48 7.71
N GLY A 648 73.64 -10.06 8.62
CA GLY A 648 74.00 -10.30 9.99
C GLY A 648 75.02 -11.36 10.18
N VAL A 649 75.18 -12.31 9.25
CA VAL A 649 76.25 -13.37 9.27
C VAL A 649 77.58 -12.88 8.68
N ILE A 650 77.54 -11.90 7.76
CA ILE A 650 78.73 -11.44 7.03
C ILE A 650 79.36 -10.19 7.68
N ALA A 651 78.58 -9.39 8.40
CA ALA A 651 79.03 -8.14 8.99
C ALA A 651 78.39 -7.97 10.40
N ALA A 652 79.06 -7.15 11.26
CA ALA A 652 78.61 -6.88 12.64
C ALA A 652 77.09 -6.67 12.72
N PRO A 653 76.44 -6.87 13.90
CA PRO A 653 74.97 -6.80 14.10
C PRO A 653 74.32 -5.55 13.55
N ALA A 654 75.03 -4.44 13.42
CA ALA A 654 74.56 -3.20 12.81
C ALA A 654 74.18 -3.31 11.31
N ALA A 655 74.84 -4.21 10.54
CA ALA A 655 74.58 -4.36 9.09
C ALA A 655 73.25 -5.08 8.81
N GLY A 656 72.83 -5.97 9.71
CA GLY A 656 71.47 -6.58 9.58
C GLY A 656 70.32 -5.57 9.78
N LEU A 657 70.54 -4.51 10.54
CA LEU A 657 69.57 -3.43 10.70
C LEU A 657 69.42 -2.55 9.47
N LEU A 658 70.46 -2.48 8.59
CA LEU A 658 70.34 -1.70 7.34
C LEU A 658 69.31 -2.25 6.37
N ALA A 659 69.04 -3.55 6.38
CA ALA A 659 67.97 -4.15 5.57
C ALA A 659 66.57 -3.76 6.03
N LEU A 660 66.42 -3.27 7.24
CA LEU A 660 65.20 -2.78 7.83
C LEU A 660 64.99 -1.28 7.64
N VAL A 661 66.03 -0.54 7.20
CA VAL A 661 65.94 0.89 6.89
C VAL A 661 65.38 1.06 5.50
N ALA A 662 64.24 1.71 5.42
CA ALA A 662 63.61 2.05 4.15
C ALA A 662 63.88 3.53 3.83
N PRO A 663 64.43 3.86 2.65
CA PRO A 663 64.59 5.25 2.24
C PRO A 663 63.22 5.93 2.11
N SER A 664 63.16 7.23 2.38
CA SER A 664 61.97 8.05 2.14
C SER A 664 61.77 8.18 0.62
N GLY A 665 60.59 7.90 0.14
CA GLY A 665 60.30 7.92 -1.31
C GLY A 665 59.08 8.75 -1.74
N GLY A 666 58.40 9.44 -0.79
CA GLY A 666 57.18 10.18 -1.12
C GLY A 666 57.43 11.67 -1.36
N GLU A 667 56.93 12.22 -2.46
CA GLU A 667 56.90 13.65 -2.70
C GLU A 667 55.82 14.33 -1.80
N PRO A 668 56.04 15.57 -1.33
CA PRO A 668 55.05 16.28 -0.56
C PRO A 668 53.89 16.75 -1.42
N ASN A 669 52.68 16.45 -0.95
CA ASN A 669 51.40 16.93 -1.49
C ASN A 669 51.13 16.61 -3.00
N GLN A 670 50.76 15.36 -3.27
CA GLN A 670 50.36 14.93 -4.62
C GLN A 670 48.89 15.23 -4.97
N CYS A 671 48.15 15.86 -4.10
CA CYS A 671 46.67 16.07 -4.30
C CYS A 671 46.31 17.05 -5.41
N ALA A 672 47.08 18.15 -5.53
CA ALA A 672 46.76 19.16 -6.53
C ALA A 672 46.88 18.62 -7.96
N PRO A 673 47.96 17.92 -8.35
CA PRO A 673 48.04 17.29 -9.68
C PRO A 673 46.97 16.23 -9.92
N LEU A 674 46.65 15.43 -8.93
CA LEU A 674 45.63 14.37 -9.03
C LEU A 674 44.23 14.95 -9.18
N LEU A 675 43.90 16.00 -8.45
CA LEU A 675 42.62 16.70 -8.56
C LEU A 675 42.45 17.33 -9.97
N GLU A 676 43.48 17.92 -10.53
CA GLU A 676 43.46 18.47 -11.88
C GLU A 676 43.30 17.37 -12.94
N GLN A 677 43.96 16.22 -12.77
CA GLN A 677 43.78 15.05 -13.65
C GLN A 677 42.35 14.50 -13.57
N MET A 678 41.78 14.40 -12.38
CA MET A 678 40.39 13.95 -12.16
C MET A 678 39.39 14.93 -12.80
N LYS A 679 39.58 16.25 -12.64
CA LYS A 679 38.74 17.29 -13.26
C LYS A 679 38.84 17.25 -14.79
N ALA A 680 40.02 16.98 -15.33
CA ALA A 680 40.24 16.93 -16.79
C ALA A 680 39.72 15.64 -17.45
N GLY A 681 39.17 14.69 -16.67
CA GLY A 681 38.67 13.41 -17.18
C GLY A 681 39.75 12.50 -17.79
N LYS A 682 41.03 12.83 -17.62
CA LYS A 682 42.18 12.03 -18.11
C LYS A 682 42.45 10.92 -17.10
N ALA A 683 42.67 9.70 -17.61
CA ALA A 683 43.16 8.62 -16.78
C ALA A 683 44.46 9.07 -16.09
N PRO A 684 44.64 8.93 -14.79
CA PRO A 684 45.88 9.30 -14.11
C PRO A 684 47.01 8.50 -14.73
N VAL A 685 48.07 9.18 -15.15
CA VAL A 685 49.31 8.52 -15.54
C VAL A 685 49.80 7.86 -14.26
N THR A 686 49.87 6.53 -14.29
CA THR A 686 50.55 5.77 -13.22
C THR A 686 51.95 6.33 -13.06
N VAL A 687 52.19 7.08 -11.99
CA VAL A 687 53.54 7.45 -11.62
C VAL A 687 54.25 6.15 -11.23
N LYS A 688 54.98 5.56 -12.14
CA LYS A 688 55.85 4.43 -11.80
C LYS A 688 56.82 4.95 -10.74
N PRO A 689 57.02 4.22 -9.65
CA PRO A 689 58.06 4.55 -8.72
C PRO A 689 59.39 4.59 -9.50
N THR A 690 60.07 5.71 -9.47
CA THR A 690 61.43 5.80 -9.94
C THR A 690 62.29 4.80 -9.15
N LYS A 691 63.00 3.94 -9.88
CA LYS A 691 63.85 2.86 -9.31
C LYS A 691 64.84 3.35 -8.29
#